data_d66b2a93c20258d12ea074e1a9c7ba29
#
_entry.id   d66b2a93c20258d12ea074e1a9c7ba29
#
_cell.length_a   1.000
_cell.length_b   1.000
_cell.length_c   1.000
_cell.angle_alpha   90.00
_cell.angle_beta   90.00
_cell.angle_gamma   90.00
#
_symmetry.space_group_name_H-M   'P 1'
#
loop_
_entity.id
_entity.type
_entity.pdbx_description
1 polymer ?
#
loop_
_entity_poly.entity_id
_entity_poly.type
_entity_poly.pdbx_seq_one_letter_code
_entity_poly.pdbx_strand_id
1 'polypeptide(L)'
;MGGAAAIFRDGHGLNEPPLLRVNLKDDVIRDDSKASQLNSLDKGGGAGLLHTDSAEKNGTGAASGSPSEIDSFALSPLSQPADKDPSVGTPFMRQWAAAKRENPNALLFFRMGDFYELFYDDAAVASRELQLTLTARDKERNVPMCGVPYHAVEQYLTRLLRRGFRIALCDQMEDPKLTKKLVRREVTRVLTPGTALDAGLGQDENNFLAALFELGESHASHKDKSAARVGHSETVCAVALLDVSTGEFRTAEFRGGNARAQAVDELLMAAPSEVLQAASAEWPSDLQAQLERIPARSRVEDWVWTREFAVPLVERQLNVRSLEGFGLAGHEAAAIAAGAVLHYVRTTQKNEALHIDSLKFEQHSAALELDQVTVRNLELVEPLFAGQDDRVTLFRTLDACLTPMGKRLLRATILRPLNDAAKIEARYEAVAEAHGDLLKREEIRRAFGGILDLERLLARISLDSAGPRDVRAMAASLARLPGLKTAVDAMTAGLWREIAARLDVLDDVTARIARTLVAEPPLTLADGGVIAPGIDAELDELRTISTSGRQAIAAIEDRERQRTGIGSLKVRYNSVFGYYIEITKANLALAPADYERKQTLVNAERFTTPELKEYERKILSAHDRSIEIEKRIFGELRKFVLESASRIRRSSAAVAEADLLACFAHLAAGRRYTRPKLADEPVLEAVAARHPVIEQWMEETREGRFIANDVYLNAGDEGPSLLLVTGPNMGGKSTYLRQAAMLVLMAQMGSFVPAESLRLGLVDRIYTRIGASDNVARGRSTFMVEMTETATILNTATRRSLILLDEMGRGTATFDGLSLAWATVEYLHAETGARTLFATHYHELTMLEEKLKKVRNLRVGVKEAAGGIVFLHNIEVGAASKSYGIEVARLAGLPAAVIERAKHVLRQHERQERTAAADAQPGLAADPVQLTIFTPLSQRIVDRIEATDVNALTPLQALNLLEELQQELKEKG
;
A
#
# COMPACT_ATOMS: atom_id res chain seq x y z
N MET A 1 -26.05 60.28 -20.92
CA MET A 1 -26.51 60.45 -22.31
C MET A 1 -26.57 59.09 -22.89
N GLY A 2 -27.61 58.36 -22.91
CA GLY A 2 -28.78 58.45 -23.74
C GLY A 2 -28.54 57.48 -24.86
N GLY A 3 -29.30 56.52 -25.20
CA GLY A 3 -30.62 56.05 -25.01
C GLY A 3 -30.86 54.88 -25.92
N ALA A 4 -31.79 54.08 -25.50
CA ALA A 4 -32.98 53.56 -26.17
C ALA A 4 -32.72 52.54 -27.31
N ALA A 5 -33.12 51.27 -27.15
CA ALA A 5 -34.42 50.65 -27.20
C ALA A 5 -35.00 50.51 -28.61
N ALA A 6 -35.44 49.27 -28.87
CA ALA A 6 -36.65 48.82 -29.58
C ALA A 6 -36.35 47.83 -30.72
N ILE A 7 -36.81 46.54 -30.53
CA ILE A 7 -37.94 45.91 -31.17
C ILE A 7 -37.82 45.71 -32.70
N PHE A 8 -37.82 44.43 -33.17
CA PHE A 8 -38.85 43.84 -34.03
C PHE A 8 -38.63 42.33 -34.23
N ARG A 9 -39.74 41.66 -34.28
CA ARG A 9 -40.12 40.28 -34.48
C ARG A 9 -39.84 39.76 -35.89
N ASP A 10 -39.99 38.46 -35.93
CA ASP A 10 -40.33 37.52 -37.06
C ASP A 10 -39.08 36.89 -37.73
N GLY A 11 -38.88 35.59 -37.80
CA GLY A 11 -39.74 34.47 -38.05
C GLY A 11 -39.08 33.61 -39.13
N HIS A 12 -39.19 32.30 -38.96
CA HIS A 12 -38.75 31.17 -39.84
C HIS A 12 -37.43 30.55 -39.37
N GLY A 13 -37.37 29.37 -38.82
CA GLY A 13 -37.94 28.08 -39.26
C GLY A 13 -36.85 27.24 -39.91
N LEU A 14 -36.58 26.10 -39.23
CA LEU A 14 -36.11 24.85 -39.83
C LEU A 14 -34.78 24.23 -39.27
N ASN A 15 -35.04 23.03 -38.76
CA ASN A 15 -34.21 21.83 -38.76
C ASN A 15 -33.21 21.59 -37.59
N GLU A 16 -33.71 20.95 -36.55
CA GLU A 16 -32.95 19.97 -35.77
C GLU A 16 -32.77 18.67 -36.58
N PRO A 17 -31.63 17.99 -36.49
CA PRO A 17 -31.54 16.56 -36.76
C PRO A 17 -31.61 15.73 -35.44
N PRO A 18 -32.05 14.47 -35.50
CA PRO A 18 -32.70 13.77 -34.42
C PRO A 18 -31.73 13.09 -33.44
N LEU A 19 -32.13 13.15 -32.17
CA LEU A 19 -31.63 12.32 -31.07
C LEU A 19 -31.90 10.82 -31.32
N LEU A 20 -30.85 10.03 -31.46
CA LEU A 20 -30.90 8.57 -31.38
C LEU A 20 -31.06 8.14 -29.92
N ARG A 21 -32.33 7.87 -29.56
CA ARG A 21 -32.65 7.03 -28.39
C ARG A 21 -32.39 5.58 -28.77
N VAL A 22 -31.45 4.93 -28.08
CA VAL A 22 -31.34 3.47 -28.08
C VAL A 22 -32.16 2.93 -26.92
N ASN A 23 -33.28 2.32 -27.28
CA ASN A 23 -34.07 1.48 -26.37
C ASN A 23 -33.36 0.15 -26.20
N LEU A 24 -32.99 -0.17 -24.95
CA LEU A 24 -32.76 -1.54 -24.52
C LEU A 24 -34.10 -2.17 -24.18
N LYS A 25 -34.53 -3.09 -24.99
CA LYS A 25 -35.57 -4.10 -24.65
C LYS A 25 -34.96 -5.48 -24.77
N ASP A 26 -35.20 -6.21 -23.72
CA ASP A 26 -35.10 -7.64 -23.51
C ASP A 26 -35.17 -8.51 -24.77
N ASP A 27 -34.20 -9.42 -24.88
CA ASP A 27 -34.43 -10.70 -25.54
C ASP A 27 -33.81 -11.83 -24.70
N VAL A 28 -34.73 -12.48 -24.00
CA VAL A 28 -34.58 -13.79 -23.36
C VAL A 28 -34.72 -14.84 -24.47
N ILE A 29 -33.69 -15.54 -24.79
CA ILE A 29 -33.80 -16.82 -25.52
C ILE A 29 -33.45 -17.93 -24.55
N ARG A 30 -34.49 -18.66 -24.20
CA ARG A 30 -34.45 -20.01 -23.62
C ARG A 30 -33.86 -20.98 -24.65
N ASP A 31 -32.95 -21.83 -24.22
CA ASP A 31 -32.80 -23.15 -24.81
C ASP A 31 -32.81 -24.20 -23.68
N ASP A 32 -34.00 -24.79 -23.54
CA ASP A 32 -34.25 -26.00 -22.77
C ASP A 32 -33.83 -27.19 -23.62
N SER A 33 -32.93 -28.03 -23.16
CA SER A 33 -33.13 -29.46 -23.32
C SER A 33 -32.07 -30.31 -22.62
N LYS A 34 -32.58 -31.20 -21.77
CA LYS A 34 -32.00 -32.41 -21.20
C LYS A 34 -31.45 -32.36 -19.78
N ALA A 35 -32.35 -32.32 -18.86
CA ALA A 35 -32.27 -33.03 -17.59
C ALA A 35 -33.50 -33.88 -17.45
N SER A 36 -33.45 -35.15 -17.60
CA SER A 36 -34.41 -36.10 -17.06
C SER A 36 -33.78 -37.46 -16.82
N GLN A 37 -34.11 -37.94 -15.65
CA GLN A 37 -34.14 -39.31 -15.20
C GLN A 37 -32.89 -39.94 -14.61
N LEU A 38 -32.90 -40.04 -13.28
CA LEU A 38 -33.12 -41.33 -12.62
C LEU A 38 -33.38 -41.06 -11.14
N ASN A 39 -34.68 -41.15 -10.82
CA ASN A 39 -35.19 -41.31 -9.46
C ASN A 39 -35.56 -42.80 -9.31
N SER A 40 -35.53 -43.24 -8.04
CA SER A 40 -36.27 -44.38 -7.46
C SER A 40 -35.57 -45.71 -7.35
N LEU A 41 -35.45 -46.15 -6.12
CA LEU A 41 -35.93 -47.37 -5.44
C LEU A 41 -35.10 -47.52 -4.16
N ASP A 42 -35.59 -47.24 -3.04
CA ASP A 42 -36.63 -47.67 -2.09
C ASP A 42 -36.35 -49.06 -1.50
N LYS A 43 -36.38 -49.05 -0.14
CA LYS A 43 -36.82 -50.08 0.80
C LYS A 43 -35.85 -51.15 1.38
N GLY A 44 -35.89 -51.08 2.70
CA GLY A 44 -35.95 -52.28 3.59
C GLY A 44 -34.75 -52.34 4.53
N GLY A 45 -34.83 -52.06 5.76
CA GLY A 45 -35.64 -52.70 6.79
C GLY A 45 -34.69 -53.29 7.87
N GLY A 46 -34.94 -52.95 9.14
CA GLY A 46 -34.64 -53.87 10.20
C GLY A 46 -33.68 -53.42 11.29
N ALA A 47 -34.16 -52.75 12.29
CA ALA A 47 -34.22 -53.02 13.75
C ALA A 47 -33.06 -53.81 14.40
N GLY A 48 -32.56 -53.27 15.51
CA GLY A 48 -31.80 -53.97 16.51
C GLY A 48 -31.28 -53.03 17.63
N LEU A 49 -32.08 -52.89 18.67
CA LEU A 49 -31.77 -52.30 19.98
C LEU A 49 -30.65 -53.02 20.71
N LEU A 50 -29.86 -52.31 21.55
CA LEU A 50 -29.72 -52.46 22.98
C LEU A 50 -28.59 -51.59 23.55
N HIS A 51 -28.95 -50.64 24.39
CA HIS A 51 -28.55 -50.31 25.74
C HIS A 51 -27.12 -50.71 26.20
N THR A 52 -26.34 -49.82 26.81
CA THR A 52 -26.50 -49.23 28.14
C THR A 52 -25.45 -48.15 28.43
N ASP A 53 -25.86 -47.06 29.03
CA ASP A 53 -25.44 -46.32 30.23
C ASP A 53 -23.93 -46.05 30.43
N SER A 54 -23.50 -44.92 30.74
CA SER A 54 -23.86 -43.86 31.72
C SER A 54 -22.77 -42.82 31.83
N ALA A 55 -23.22 -41.65 32.17
CA ALA A 55 -22.64 -40.62 33.03
C ALA A 55 -21.99 -39.39 32.39
N GLU A 56 -22.83 -38.38 32.32
CA GLU A 56 -22.68 -36.99 32.75
C GLU A 56 -21.28 -36.40 32.93
N LYS A 57 -20.97 -35.33 32.21
CA LYS A 57 -20.90 -33.98 32.82
C LYS A 57 -20.88 -32.85 31.81
N ASN A 58 -21.71 -31.88 32.12
CA ASN A 58 -21.95 -30.58 31.51
C ASN A 58 -20.70 -29.77 31.16
N GLY A 59 -20.80 -29.02 30.06
CA GLY A 59 -19.91 -27.94 29.72
C GLY A 59 -20.31 -27.24 28.42
N THR A 60 -21.38 -26.42 28.49
CA THR A 60 -21.72 -25.45 27.45
C THR A 60 -20.60 -24.41 27.30
N GLY A 61 -20.05 -24.29 26.11
CA GLY A 61 -19.09 -23.25 25.77
C GLY A 61 -19.04 -23.08 24.27
N ALA A 62 -19.90 -22.21 23.75
CA ALA A 62 -19.78 -21.73 22.37
C ALA A 62 -18.50 -20.91 22.26
N ALA A 63 -17.50 -21.43 21.59
CA ALA A 63 -16.29 -20.70 21.24
C ALA A 63 -16.51 -19.98 19.90
N SER A 64 -16.85 -18.70 19.98
CA SER A 64 -16.63 -17.74 18.90
C SER A 64 -15.12 -17.50 18.80
N GLY A 65 -14.42 -18.19 17.93
CA GLY A 65 -13.03 -17.96 17.60
C GLY A 65 -12.90 -16.69 16.77
N SER A 66 -12.42 -15.60 17.39
CA SER A 66 -11.88 -14.44 16.72
C SER A 66 -10.56 -14.82 16.02
N PRO A 67 -10.24 -14.26 14.84
CA PRO A 67 -8.98 -14.49 14.14
C PRO A 67 -7.88 -13.58 14.72
N SER A 68 -7.26 -13.97 15.80
CA SER A 68 -6.10 -13.28 16.36
C SER A 68 -5.17 -14.28 17.05
N GLU A 69 -4.56 -15.12 16.26
CA GLU A 69 -3.30 -15.81 16.56
C GLU A 69 -2.63 -16.12 15.23
N ILE A 70 -2.12 -15.06 14.57
CA ILE A 70 -0.99 -15.23 13.69
C ILE A 70 0.22 -15.21 14.61
N ASP A 71 0.44 -16.32 15.30
CA ASP A 71 1.73 -16.61 15.86
C ASP A 71 2.76 -16.47 14.74
N SER A 72 3.74 -15.64 15.00
CA SER A 72 4.96 -15.50 14.25
C SER A 72 5.55 -16.89 13.98
N PHE A 73 5.19 -17.49 12.86
CA PHE A 73 5.96 -18.59 12.31
C PHE A 73 7.29 -18.02 11.80
N ALA A 74 8.18 -17.67 12.73
CA ALA A 74 9.54 -18.07 12.52
C ALA A 74 9.44 -19.56 12.24
N LEU A 75 9.61 -19.94 10.96
CA LEU A 75 9.78 -21.34 10.60
C LEU A 75 10.85 -21.87 11.54
N SER A 76 10.44 -22.50 12.62
CA SER A 76 11.33 -23.42 13.36
C SER A 76 11.98 -24.23 12.27
N PRO A 77 13.30 -24.43 12.26
CA PRO A 77 13.95 -25.20 11.21
C PRO A 77 13.11 -26.45 11.06
N LEU A 78 12.33 -26.48 9.95
CA LEU A 78 11.39 -27.55 9.64
C LEU A 78 12.18 -28.80 9.89
N SER A 79 11.70 -29.69 10.75
CA SER A 79 12.41 -30.89 11.17
C SER A 79 13.05 -31.48 9.93
N GLN A 80 14.34 -31.24 9.78
CA GLN A 80 15.11 -31.85 8.71
C GLN A 80 14.80 -33.33 8.81
N PRO A 81 14.63 -34.05 7.73
CA PRO A 81 14.87 -35.47 7.72
C PRO A 81 16.38 -35.66 7.97
N ALA A 82 16.79 -35.31 9.21
CA ALA A 82 18.12 -35.45 9.74
C ALA A 82 18.32 -36.91 9.84
N ASP A 83 18.85 -37.69 9.18
CA ASP A 83 19.25 -39.09 9.24
C ASP A 83 18.79 -40.05 8.11
N LYS A 84 18.25 -39.50 7.00
CA LYS A 84 18.26 -40.36 5.79
C LYS A 84 19.38 -39.83 4.88
N ASP A 85 20.49 -40.60 4.90
CA ASP A 85 21.64 -40.46 3.98
C ASP A 85 21.15 -40.01 2.59
N PRO A 86 21.56 -38.85 2.07
CA PRO A 86 21.18 -38.38 0.73
C PRO A 86 21.61 -39.29 -0.40
N SER A 87 22.38 -40.36 -0.10
CA SER A 87 22.68 -41.46 -1.03
C SER A 87 21.53 -42.45 -1.21
N VAL A 88 20.52 -42.48 -0.32
CA VAL A 88 19.38 -43.41 -0.32
C VAL A 88 18.16 -42.71 -0.96
N GLY A 89 18.09 -42.68 -2.29
CA GLY A 89 16.94 -42.17 -3.03
C GLY A 89 17.14 -42.30 -4.53
N THR A 90 16.03 -42.14 -5.28
CA THR A 90 16.14 -42.03 -6.74
C THR A 90 17.02 -40.85 -7.13
N PRO A 91 17.74 -40.89 -8.26
CA PRO A 91 18.56 -39.77 -8.73
C PRO A 91 17.79 -38.44 -8.78
N PHE A 92 16.49 -38.46 -8.98
CA PHE A 92 15.56 -37.36 -8.94
C PHE A 92 15.46 -36.75 -7.53
N MET A 93 15.20 -37.58 -6.50
CA MET A 93 15.08 -37.08 -5.13
C MET A 93 16.40 -36.51 -4.59
N ARG A 94 17.54 -36.99 -5.12
CA ARG A 94 18.84 -36.38 -4.79
C ARG A 94 18.97 -34.94 -5.33
N GLN A 95 18.47 -34.65 -6.55
CA GLN A 95 18.42 -33.26 -7.06
C GLN A 95 17.49 -32.39 -6.21
N TRP A 96 16.31 -32.89 -5.84
CA TRP A 96 15.38 -32.19 -4.98
C TRP A 96 16.01 -31.89 -3.60
N ALA A 97 16.62 -32.88 -2.97
CA ALA A 97 17.25 -32.72 -1.66
C ALA A 97 18.45 -31.73 -1.69
N ALA A 98 19.19 -31.66 -2.79
CA ALA A 98 20.27 -30.70 -2.98
C ALA A 98 19.70 -29.27 -3.08
N ALA A 99 18.69 -29.05 -3.92
CA ALA A 99 18.03 -27.75 -4.06
C ALA A 99 17.36 -27.30 -2.77
N LYS A 100 16.76 -28.21 -1.99
CA LYS A 100 16.15 -27.88 -0.68
C LYS A 100 17.18 -27.53 0.38
N ARG A 101 18.35 -28.19 0.41
CA ARG A 101 19.45 -27.81 1.33
C ARG A 101 20.03 -26.44 1.06
N GLU A 102 20.07 -26.01 -0.20
CA GLU A 102 20.47 -24.64 -0.56
C GLU A 102 19.42 -23.60 -0.19
N ASN A 103 18.16 -24.00 -0.08
CA ASN A 103 17.03 -23.11 0.19
C ASN A 103 16.11 -23.67 1.31
N PRO A 104 16.62 -23.87 2.54
CA PRO A 104 15.90 -24.58 3.59
C PRO A 104 14.60 -23.88 4.00
N ASN A 105 14.58 -22.56 4.00
CA ASN A 105 13.47 -21.70 4.45
C ASN A 105 12.51 -21.29 3.32
N ALA A 106 12.59 -21.90 2.13
CA ALA A 106 11.73 -21.61 1.00
C ALA A 106 10.88 -22.84 0.61
N LEU A 107 9.65 -22.63 0.20
CA LEU A 107 8.83 -23.67 -0.43
C LEU A 107 9.43 -23.98 -1.80
N LEU A 108 9.87 -25.23 -2.01
CA LEU A 108 10.56 -25.62 -3.23
C LEU A 108 9.56 -26.10 -4.29
N PHE A 109 9.33 -25.29 -5.31
CA PHE A 109 8.55 -25.60 -6.50
C PHE A 109 9.48 -26.31 -7.51
N PHE A 110 9.39 -27.61 -7.59
CA PHE A 110 10.30 -28.42 -8.36
C PHE A 110 9.67 -28.87 -9.68
N ARG A 111 10.22 -28.43 -10.82
CA ARG A 111 9.64 -28.65 -12.15
C ARG A 111 9.68 -30.15 -12.57
N MET A 112 8.50 -30.65 -12.90
CA MET A 112 8.28 -32.04 -13.41
C MET A 112 7.37 -32.01 -14.65
N GLY A 113 7.98 -31.97 -15.83
CA GLY A 113 7.21 -31.84 -17.07
C GLY A 113 6.33 -30.57 -17.06
N ASP A 114 5.01 -30.72 -17.09
CA ASP A 114 4.04 -29.65 -17.14
C ASP A 114 3.57 -29.17 -15.76
N PHE A 115 4.18 -29.68 -14.67
CA PHE A 115 3.84 -29.33 -13.32
C PHE A 115 5.05 -28.82 -12.54
N TYR A 116 4.80 -27.95 -11.54
CA TYR A 116 5.64 -27.79 -10.38
C TYR A 116 5.10 -28.66 -9.27
N GLU A 117 5.93 -29.56 -8.77
CA GLU A 117 5.60 -30.46 -7.66
C GLU A 117 6.33 -30.03 -6.39
N LEU A 118 5.63 -30.10 -5.27
CA LEU A 118 6.17 -29.89 -3.94
C LEU A 118 6.11 -31.22 -3.16
N PHE A 119 7.08 -31.43 -2.27
CA PHE A 119 7.22 -32.69 -1.54
C PHE A 119 7.35 -32.44 -0.04
N TYR A 120 7.04 -33.45 0.78
CA TYR A 120 7.14 -33.47 2.23
C TYR A 120 6.40 -32.29 2.89
N ASP A 121 7.06 -31.58 3.81
CA ASP A 121 6.47 -30.46 4.55
C ASP A 121 6.05 -29.31 3.63
N ASP A 122 6.82 -29.05 2.56
CA ASP A 122 6.45 -28.05 1.55
C ASP A 122 5.11 -28.37 0.90
N ALA A 123 4.85 -29.65 0.63
CA ALA A 123 3.58 -30.09 0.06
C ALA A 123 2.42 -29.95 1.06
N ALA A 124 2.65 -30.24 2.34
CA ALA A 124 1.64 -30.10 3.38
C ALA A 124 1.25 -28.63 3.58
N VAL A 125 2.25 -27.74 3.64
CA VAL A 125 2.04 -26.29 3.74
C VAL A 125 1.31 -25.76 2.51
N ALA A 126 1.82 -26.04 1.30
CA ALA A 126 1.22 -25.55 0.06
C ALA A 126 -0.21 -26.08 -0.15
N SER A 127 -0.47 -27.35 0.19
CA SER A 127 -1.81 -27.94 0.12
C SER A 127 -2.81 -27.19 0.99
N ARG A 128 -2.43 -26.85 2.22
CA ARG A 128 -3.27 -26.09 3.16
C ARG A 128 -3.51 -24.66 2.67
N GLU A 129 -2.44 -23.96 2.32
CA GLU A 129 -2.49 -22.53 1.97
C GLU A 129 -3.18 -22.27 0.61
N LEU A 130 -3.00 -23.18 -0.33
CA LEU A 130 -3.53 -23.06 -1.69
C LEU A 130 -4.79 -23.89 -1.93
N GLN A 131 -5.22 -24.68 -0.94
CA GLN A 131 -6.35 -25.61 -1.04
C GLN A 131 -6.14 -26.65 -2.16
N LEU A 132 -4.90 -27.17 -2.29
CA LEU A 132 -4.56 -28.19 -3.26
C LEU A 132 -4.77 -29.59 -2.66
N THR A 133 -5.07 -30.54 -3.53
CA THR A 133 -5.17 -31.95 -3.10
C THR A 133 -3.80 -32.47 -2.73
N LEU A 134 -3.65 -32.91 -1.47
CA LEU A 134 -2.45 -33.61 -1.01
C LEU A 134 -2.52 -35.06 -1.44
N THR A 135 -1.54 -35.52 -2.20
CA THR A 135 -1.38 -36.90 -2.66
C THR A 135 -0.07 -37.49 -2.12
N ALA A 136 0.30 -38.67 -2.54
CA ALA A 136 1.59 -39.26 -2.21
C ALA A 136 2.22 -39.85 -3.48
N ARG A 137 3.55 -39.73 -3.58
CA ARG A 137 4.32 -40.22 -4.72
C ARG A 137 4.48 -41.73 -4.69
N ASP A 138 4.56 -42.32 -3.50
CA ASP A 138 4.74 -43.73 -3.24
C ASP A 138 3.46 -44.39 -2.75
N LYS A 139 3.36 -45.70 -2.94
CA LYS A 139 2.20 -46.50 -2.50
C LYS A 139 2.08 -46.56 -0.98
N GLU A 140 3.17 -46.39 -0.26
CA GLU A 140 3.25 -46.41 1.21
C GLU A 140 2.93 -45.09 1.84
N ARG A 141 2.68 -44.05 1.04
CA ARG A 141 2.38 -42.66 1.45
C ARG A 141 3.45 -42.00 2.32
N ASN A 142 4.72 -42.40 2.17
CA ASN A 142 5.85 -41.83 2.90
C ASN A 142 6.33 -40.50 2.31
N VAL A 143 5.98 -40.18 1.07
CA VAL A 143 6.36 -38.93 0.35
C VAL A 143 5.11 -38.16 -0.03
N PRO A 144 4.55 -37.35 0.88
CA PRO A 144 3.43 -36.48 0.54
C PRO A 144 3.84 -35.51 -0.57
N MET A 145 2.94 -35.26 -1.50
CA MET A 145 3.17 -34.35 -2.62
C MET A 145 1.88 -33.62 -3.01
N CYS A 146 2.06 -32.42 -3.53
CA CYS A 146 1.04 -31.68 -4.26
C CYS A 146 1.69 -31.01 -5.47
N GLY A 147 0.90 -30.55 -6.43
CA GLY A 147 1.45 -29.93 -7.62
C GLY A 147 0.50 -28.94 -8.25
N VAL A 148 1.08 -27.98 -8.96
CA VAL A 148 0.37 -26.95 -9.73
C VAL A 148 0.82 -26.98 -11.18
N PRO A 149 -0.09 -26.74 -12.15
CA PRO A 149 0.30 -26.64 -13.55
C PRO A 149 1.27 -25.49 -13.77
N TYR A 150 2.32 -25.73 -14.54
CA TYR A 150 3.35 -24.74 -14.85
C TYR A 150 2.76 -23.43 -15.43
N HIS A 151 1.83 -23.53 -16.36
CA HIS A 151 1.23 -22.38 -17.02
C HIS A 151 0.31 -21.54 -16.12
N ALA A 152 -0.09 -22.08 -14.97
CA ALA A 152 -0.97 -21.40 -14.00
C ALA A 152 -0.25 -21.05 -12.69
N VAL A 153 1.07 -21.28 -12.59
CA VAL A 153 1.83 -21.15 -11.34
C VAL A 153 1.79 -19.75 -10.74
N GLU A 154 1.78 -18.70 -11.53
CA GLU A 154 1.84 -17.29 -11.07
C GLU A 154 0.74 -16.93 -10.05
N GLN A 155 -0.48 -17.43 -10.26
CA GLN A 155 -1.60 -17.19 -9.34
C GLN A 155 -1.35 -17.81 -7.96
N TYR A 156 -0.71 -18.99 -7.93
CA TYR A 156 -0.38 -19.67 -6.69
C TYR A 156 0.81 -19.02 -5.99
N LEU A 157 1.83 -18.59 -6.74
CA LEU A 157 2.97 -17.85 -6.22
C LEU A 157 2.53 -16.55 -5.54
N THR A 158 1.71 -15.75 -6.22
CA THR A 158 1.15 -14.50 -5.68
C THR A 158 0.41 -14.71 -4.35
N ARG A 159 -0.39 -15.78 -4.23
CA ARG A 159 -1.13 -16.08 -2.99
C ARG A 159 -0.21 -16.44 -1.83
N LEU A 160 0.87 -17.19 -2.08
CA LEU A 160 1.85 -17.56 -1.06
C LEU A 160 2.72 -16.36 -0.65
N LEU A 161 3.18 -15.56 -1.61
CA LEU A 161 4.00 -14.37 -1.35
C LEU A 161 3.25 -13.35 -0.49
N ARG A 162 1.96 -13.11 -0.76
CA ARG A 162 1.11 -12.24 0.08
C ARG A 162 0.97 -12.72 1.53
N ARG A 163 1.17 -14.03 1.78
CA ARG A 163 1.16 -14.63 3.12
C ARG A 163 2.55 -14.69 3.76
N GLY A 164 3.55 -14.06 3.15
CA GLY A 164 4.90 -13.99 3.68
C GLY A 164 5.80 -15.18 3.36
N PHE A 165 5.35 -16.17 2.56
CA PHE A 165 6.17 -17.32 2.22
C PHE A 165 7.27 -16.97 1.21
N ARG A 166 8.45 -17.60 1.38
CA ARG A 166 9.53 -17.60 0.40
C ARG A 166 9.38 -18.82 -0.51
N ILE A 167 9.70 -18.67 -1.80
CA ILE A 167 9.49 -19.70 -2.80
C ILE A 167 10.76 -19.84 -3.63
N ALA A 168 11.30 -21.04 -3.71
CA ALA A 168 12.39 -21.39 -4.63
C ALA A 168 11.82 -22.08 -5.87
N LEU A 169 12.03 -21.47 -7.04
CA LEU A 169 11.65 -22.07 -8.33
C LEU A 169 12.83 -22.87 -8.87
N CYS A 170 12.61 -24.16 -9.05
CA CYS A 170 13.61 -25.10 -9.57
C CYS A 170 13.19 -25.59 -10.95
N ASP A 171 13.84 -25.11 -12.01
CA ASP A 171 13.50 -25.38 -13.39
C ASP A 171 14.40 -26.43 -14.03
N GLN A 172 13.92 -26.99 -15.15
CA GLN A 172 14.69 -27.90 -15.99
C GLN A 172 15.64 -27.09 -16.86
N MET A 173 16.93 -27.35 -16.74
CA MET A 173 18.00 -26.68 -17.48
C MET A 173 18.26 -27.27 -18.86
N GLU A 174 17.70 -28.46 -19.14
CA GLU A 174 17.90 -29.22 -20.39
C GLU A 174 16.53 -29.64 -20.96
N ASP A 175 16.43 -29.69 -22.28
CA ASP A 175 15.22 -30.22 -22.91
C ASP A 175 15.11 -31.75 -22.67
N PRO A 176 14.01 -32.20 -22.04
CA PRO A 176 13.78 -33.63 -21.81
C PRO A 176 13.80 -34.48 -23.07
N LYS A 177 13.54 -33.89 -24.25
CA LYS A 177 13.52 -34.60 -25.54
C LYS A 177 14.92 -34.86 -26.10
N LEU A 178 15.90 -34.04 -25.73
CA LEU A 178 17.27 -34.08 -26.24
C LEU A 178 18.20 -34.95 -25.37
N THR A 179 17.84 -35.21 -24.12
CA THR A 179 18.69 -35.92 -23.18
C THR A 179 18.14 -37.32 -22.86
N LYS A 180 19.00 -38.34 -22.94
CA LYS A 180 18.71 -39.72 -22.50
C LYS A 180 18.98 -39.94 -21.02
N LYS A 181 19.56 -38.89 -20.34
CA LYS A 181 19.87 -38.93 -18.91
C LYS A 181 18.78 -38.19 -18.12
N LEU A 182 18.84 -38.26 -16.80
CA LEU A 182 17.98 -37.47 -15.96
C LEU A 182 18.25 -35.98 -16.23
N VAL A 183 17.24 -35.23 -16.61
CA VAL A 183 17.28 -33.77 -16.83
C VAL A 183 17.82 -33.07 -15.61
N ARG A 184 18.83 -32.23 -15.80
CA ARG A 184 19.39 -31.38 -14.74
C ARG A 184 18.37 -30.29 -14.35
N ARG A 185 18.24 -30.05 -13.06
CA ARG A 185 17.37 -29.02 -12.48
C ARG A 185 18.17 -28.16 -11.54
N GLU A 186 17.92 -26.87 -11.60
CA GLU A 186 18.57 -25.88 -10.74
C GLU A 186 17.53 -24.86 -10.25
N VAL A 187 17.78 -24.28 -9.09
CA VAL A 187 17.00 -23.14 -8.59
C VAL A 187 17.35 -21.93 -9.44
N THR A 188 16.40 -21.48 -10.23
CA THR A 188 16.56 -20.34 -11.15
C THR A 188 16.31 -19.02 -10.44
N ARG A 189 15.35 -18.98 -9.53
CA ARG A 189 15.00 -17.79 -8.72
C ARG A 189 14.47 -18.20 -7.36
N VAL A 190 14.71 -17.33 -6.37
CA VAL A 190 14.04 -17.37 -5.07
C VAL A 190 13.14 -16.14 -4.99
N LEU A 191 11.85 -16.36 -4.97
CA LEU A 191 10.86 -15.29 -4.82
C LEU A 191 10.57 -15.07 -3.34
N THR A 192 10.63 -13.83 -2.91
CA THR A 192 10.27 -13.41 -1.55
C THR A 192 9.22 -12.30 -1.62
N PRO A 193 8.47 -12.02 -0.56
CA PRO A 193 7.48 -10.95 -0.59
C PRO A 193 8.02 -9.63 -1.11
N GLY A 194 9.22 -9.21 -0.68
CA GLY A 194 9.85 -7.95 -1.09
C GLY A 194 10.51 -7.97 -2.47
N THR A 195 10.77 -9.15 -3.06
CA THR A 195 11.39 -9.27 -4.39
C THR A 195 10.42 -9.71 -5.49
N ALA A 196 9.15 -9.86 -5.18
CA ALA A 196 8.12 -10.25 -6.14
C ALA A 196 7.82 -9.12 -7.12
N LEU A 197 7.82 -9.43 -8.43
CA LEU A 197 7.50 -8.46 -9.49
C LEU A 197 5.99 -8.26 -9.66
N ASP A 198 5.23 -9.33 -9.49
CA ASP A 198 3.78 -9.39 -9.66
C ASP A 198 3.13 -9.91 -8.37
N ALA A 199 3.31 -9.18 -7.27
CA ALA A 199 2.74 -9.55 -5.97
C ALA A 199 1.21 -9.40 -5.91
N GLY A 200 0.56 -9.13 -7.04
CA GLY A 200 -0.87 -8.83 -7.12
C GLY A 200 -1.23 -7.51 -6.45
N LEU A 201 -0.26 -6.62 -6.30
CA LEU A 201 -0.45 -5.24 -5.84
C LEU A 201 -1.21 -4.42 -6.88
N GLY A 202 -1.87 -3.36 -6.43
CA GLY A 202 -2.48 -2.36 -7.30
C GLY A 202 -1.45 -1.69 -8.22
N GLN A 203 -1.93 -1.04 -9.26
CA GLN A 203 -1.07 -0.25 -10.14
C GLN A 203 -0.48 0.98 -9.44
N ASP A 204 -1.10 1.40 -8.37
CA ASP A 204 -0.81 2.57 -7.55
C ASP A 204 0.08 2.28 -6.34
N GLU A 205 0.52 1.03 -6.16
CA GLU A 205 1.30 0.60 -4.99
C GLU A 205 2.71 0.16 -5.39
N ASN A 206 3.67 0.44 -4.51
CA ASN A 206 5.04 -0.08 -4.57
C ASN A 206 5.15 -1.37 -3.76
N ASN A 207 6.09 -2.24 -4.16
CA ASN A 207 6.46 -3.43 -3.40
C ASN A 207 7.85 -3.27 -2.80
N PHE A 208 7.94 -2.60 -1.66
CA PHE A 208 9.25 -2.34 -1.06
C PHE A 208 9.84 -3.56 -0.34
N LEU A 209 11.08 -3.87 -0.72
CA LEU A 209 12.04 -4.59 0.09
C LEU A 209 12.83 -3.56 0.89
N ALA A 210 12.90 -3.72 2.20
CA ALA A 210 13.59 -2.79 3.07
C ALA A 210 14.82 -3.41 3.73
N ALA A 211 15.81 -2.59 4.08
CA ALA A 211 16.89 -2.94 5.00
C ALA A 211 16.89 -1.96 6.17
N LEU A 212 17.01 -2.49 7.38
CA LEU A 212 17.16 -1.71 8.60
C LEU A 212 18.49 -2.04 9.24
N PHE A 213 19.35 -1.01 9.38
CA PHE A 213 20.73 -1.16 9.87
C PHE A 213 21.04 -0.14 10.96
N GLU A 214 21.77 -0.58 11.98
CA GLU A 214 22.36 0.27 13.02
C GLU A 214 23.87 0.15 12.97
N LEU A 215 24.56 1.28 12.87
CA LEU A 215 26.01 1.33 12.89
C LEU A 215 26.51 1.16 14.34
N GLY A 216 27.04 -0.02 14.65
CA GLY A 216 27.59 -0.33 15.97
C GLY A 216 29.03 0.19 16.14
N GLU A 217 29.46 0.34 17.38
CA GLU A 217 30.83 0.78 17.73
C GLU A 217 31.96 -0.11 17.13
N SER A 218 31.64 -1.38 16.83
CA SER A 218 32.58 -2.33 16.23
C SER A 218 32.87 -2.07 14.74
N HIS A 219 32.01 -1.30 14.05
CA HIS A 219 32.12 -1.01 12.63
C HIS A 219 32.74 0.36 12.31
N ALA A 220 33.05 1.18 13.36
CA ALA A 220 33.69 2.46 13.19
C ALA A 220 35.14 2.27 12.69
N SER A 221 35.50 2.93 11.59
CA SER A 221 36.82 2.82 10.98
C SER A 221 37.94 3.19 11.98
N HIS A 222 39.07 2.52 11.86
CA HIS A 222 40.25 2.74 12.75
C HIS A 222 40.78 4.20 12.81
N LYS A 223 40.28 5.11 11.94
CA LYS A 223 40.70 6.52 11.92
C LYS A 223 39.94 7.39 12.91
N ASP A 224 38.75 7.01 13.33
CA ASP A 224 37.87 7.82 14.23
C ASP A 224 38.11 7.50 15.72
N LYS A 225 38.90 6.48 16.05
CA LYS A 225 39.19 6.11 17.44
C LYS A 225 39.96 7.17 18.26
N SER A 226 40.50 8.21 17.61
CA SER A 226 41.15 9.33 18.31
C SER A 226 40.19 10.40 18.81
N ALA A 227 38.99 10.48 18.24
CA ALA A 227 37.92 11.42 18.65
C ALA A 227 37.00 10.84 19.75
N ALA A 228 37.04 9.53 19.98
CA ALA A 228 36.11 8.80 20.88
C ALA A 228 36.46 8.90 22.38
N ARG A 229 37.24 9.90 22.80
CA ARG A 229 37.65 10.01 24.22
C ARG A 229 36.83 10.95 25.09
N VAL A 230 35.85 11.68 24.55
CA VAL A 230 34.88 12.48 25.36
C VAL A 230 33.61 12.66 24.51
N GLY A 231 32.60 11.82 24.73
CA GLY A 231 31.27 12.06 24.16
C GLY A 231 30.50 10.74 24.01
N HIS A 232 29.29 10.70 24.40
CA HIS A 232 28.37 9.59 24.12
C HIS A 232 28.41 9.28 22.62
N SER A 233 28.68 8.02 22.23
CA SER A 233 28.63 7.60 20.83
C SER A 233 27.22 7.82 20.31
N GLU A 234 27.09 8.65 19.30
CA GLU A 234 25.81 8.99 18.71
C GLU A 234 25.26 7.76 17.98
N THR A 235 24.05 7.31 18.34
CA THR A 235 23.39 6.20 17.64
C THR A 235 23.09 6.63 16.21
N VAL A 236 23.52 5.80 15.24
CA VAL A 236 23.26 6.03 13.81
C VAL A 236 22.48 4.84 13.25
N CYS A 237 21.29 5.09 12.74
CA CYS A 237 20.45 4.08 12.09
C CYS A 237 20.17 4.48 10.65
N ALA A 238 20.03 3.50 9.77
CA ALA A 238 19.70 3.72 8.37
C ALA A 238 18.62 2.77 7.87
N VAL A 239 17.83 3.26 6.93
CA VAL A 239 16.84 2.51 6.18
C VAL A 239 17.14 2.62 4.70
N ALA A 240 17.12 1.49 3.98
CA ALA A 240 17.13 1.47 2.53
C ALA A 240 15.86 0.77 2.04
N LEU A 241 15.24 1.31 1.02
CA LEU A 241 13.98 0.87 0.44
C LEU A 241 14.16 0.68 -1.07
N LEU A 242 13.84 -0.50 -1.57
CA LEU A 242 13.94 -0.83 -2.98
C LEU A 242 12.65 -1.51 -3.45
N ASP A 243 12.00 -0.96 -4.44
CA ASP A 243 10.98 -1.66 -5.22
C ASP A 243 11.61 -2.30 -6.44
N VAL A 244 11.79 -3.62 -6.41
CA VAL A 244 12.41 -4.39 -7.50
C VAL A 244 11.57 -4.32 -8.78
N SER A 245 10.24 -4.14 -8.65
CA SER A 245 9.33 -4.09 -9.79
C SER A 245 9.36 -2.79 -10.58
N THR A 246 9.81 -1.68 -9.95
CA THR A 246 9.89 -0.36 -10.57
C THR A 246 11.32 0.15 -10.71
N GLY A 247 12.25 -0.36 -9.87
CA GLY A 247 13.61 0.12 -9.74
C GLY A 247 13.72 1.40 -8.89
N GLU A 248 12.64 1.79 -8.17
CA GLU A 248 12.72 2.87 -7.19
C GLU A 248 13.62 2.45 -6.02
N PHE A 249 14.71 3.16 -5.81
CA PHE A 249 15.69 2.88 -4.77
C PHE A 249 16.04 4.13 -3.99
N ARG A 250 15.80 4.10 -2.68
CA ARG A 250 16.02 5.24 -1.79
C ARG A 250 16.59 4.78 -0.44
N THR A 251 17.31 5.69 0.23
CA THR A 251 17.88 5.44 1.54
C THR A 251 17.84 6.70 2.40
N ALA A 252 17.73 6.52 3.71
CA ALA A 252 17.74 7.59 4.72
C ALA A 252 18.63 7.18 5.90
N GLU A 253 19.21 8.17 6.59
CA GLU A 253 20.04 7.98 7.78
C GLU A 253 19.57 8.90 8.89
N PHE A 254 19.50 8.36 10.11
CA PHE A 254 19.03 9.01 11.31
C PHE A 254 20.12 8.99 12.36
N ARG A 255 20.27 10.10 13.11
CA ARG A 255 21.32 10.25 14.11
C ARG A 255 20.77 10.76 15.44
N GLY A 256 21.40 10.38 16.54
CA GLY A 256 21.05 10.82 17.88
C GLY A 256 20.20 9.83 18.67
N GLY A 257 19.72 10.24 19.85
CA GLY A 257 19.03 9.37 20.80
C GLY A 257 17.75 8.71 20.27
N ASN A 258 17.07 9.36 19.31
CA ASN A 258 15.81 8.88 18.70
C ASN A 258 16.01 8.18 17.34
N ALA A 259 17.25 7.99 16.89
CA ALA A 259 17.57 7.45 15.55
C ALA A 259 16.87 6.11 15.25
N ARG A 260 16.81 5.20 16.24
CA ARG A 260 16.16 3.89 16.10
C ARG A 260 14.66 4.04 15.86
N ALA A 261 13.98 4.87 16.64
CA ALA A 261 12.55 5.11 16.51
C ALA A 261 12.22 5.75 15.16
N GLN A 262 12.98 6.78 14.76
CA GLN A 262 12.82 7.45 13.46
C GLN A 262 13.04 6.50 12.28
N ALA A 263 14.04 5.61 12.35
CA ALA A 263 14.29 4.61 11.33
C ALA A 263 13.14 3.60 11.21
N VAL A 264 12.56 3.18 12.34
CA VAL A 264 11.40 2.28 12.33
C VAL A 264 10.14 2.99 11.83
N ASP A 265 9.93 4.25 12.18
CA ASP A 265 8.81 5.05 11.69
C ASP A 265 8.89 5.21 10.17
N GLU A 266 10.07 5.56 9.62
CA GLU A 266 10.32 5.65 8.18
C GLU A 266 10.01 4.32 7.48
N LEU A 267 10.46 3.22 8.07
CA LEU A 267 10.21 1.88 7.56
C LEU A 267 8.72 1.56 7.51
N LEU A 268 7.98 1.83 8.60
CA LEU A 268 6.55 1.56 8.68
C LEU A 268 5.72 2.47 7.77
N MET A 269 6.18 3.72 7.55
CA MET A 269 5.57 4.63 6.57
C MET A 269 5.66 4.10 5.14
N ALA A 270 6.76 3.44 4.79
CA ALA A 270 6.95 2.82 3.49
C ALA A 270 6.13 1.53 3.30
N ALA A 271 5.61 0.95 4.39
CA ALA A 271 4.85 -0.29 4.42
C ALA A 271 5.51 -1.43 3.60
N PRO A 272 6.78 -1.81 3.88
CA PRO A 272 7.48 -2.79 3.07
C PRO A 272 6.87 -4.18 3.23
N SER A 273 6.89 -4.96 2.15
CA SER A 273 6.49 -6.37 2.17
C SER A 273 7.51 -7.28 2.86
N GLU A 274 8.76 -6.83 2.94
CA GLU A 274 9.84 -7.59 3.58
C GLU A 274 10.90 -6.63 4.14
N VAL A 275 11.44 -6.95 5.34
CA VAL A 275 12.56 -6.21 5.95
C VAL A 275 13.75 -7.13 6.17
N LEU A 276 14.93 -6.64 5.78
CA LEU A 276 16.22 -7.27 6.00
C LEU A 276 16.88 -6.71 7.26
N GLN A 277 17.47 -7.59 8.04
CA GLN A 277 18.24 -7.26 9.24
C GLN A 277 19.51 -8.10 9.29
N ALA A 278 20.56 -7.60 9.94
CA ALA A 278 21.75 -8.39 10.21
C ALA A 278 21.42 -9.61 11.08
N ALA A 279 22.13 -10.72 10.90
CA ALA A 279 21.88 -11.95 11.67
C ALA A 279 22.03 -11.72 13.17
N SER A 280 22.99 -10.88 13.58
CA SER A 280 23.27 -10.49 14.96
C SER A 280 22.44 -9.32 15.49
N ALA A 281 21.61 -8.66 14.67
CA ALA A 281 20.89 -7.46 15.07
C ALA A 281 19.83 -7.76 16.16
N GLU A 282 19.86 -6.97 17.24
CA GLU A 282 18.89 -6.99 18.33
C GLU A 282 18.22 -5.61 18.46
N TRP A 283 16.91 -5.58 18.54
CA TRP A 283 16.15 -4.35 18.66
C TRP A 283 15.43 -4.30 20.01
N PRO A 284 15.25 -3.10 20.62
CA PRO A 284 14.42 -2.95 21.81
C PRO A 284 13.04 -3.58 21.61
N SER A 285 12.47 -4.16 22.69
CA SER A 285 11.24 -4.94 22.64
C SER A 285 10.03 -4.19 22.05
N ASP A 286 9.94 -2.89 22.28
CA ASP A 286 8.89 -2.02 21.76
C ASP A 286 9.03 -1.80 20.25
N LEU A 287 10.24 -1.63 19.73
CA LEU A 287 10.53 -1.53 18.29
C LEU A 287 10.42 -2.90 17.61
N GLN A 288 10.89 -3.96 18.26
CA GLN A 288 10.72 -5.33 17.76
C GLN A 288 9.23 -5.66 17.54
N ALA A 289 8.35 -5.28 18.46
CA ALA A 289 6.90 -5.47 18.32
C ALA A 289 6.30 -4.64 17.15
N GLN A 290 6.91 -3.53 16.77
CA GLN A 290 6.51 -2.76 15.59
C GLN A 290 6.98 -3.44 14.30
N LEU A 291 8.22 -3.93 14.27
CA LEU A 291 8.78 -4.67 13.13
C LEU A 291 8.02 -5.98 12.85
N GLU A 292 7.38 -6.57 13.86
CA GLU A 292 6.52 -7.75 13.72
C GLU A 292 5.27 -7.55 12.87
N ARG A 293 4.90 -6.31 12.61
CA ARG A 293 3.78 -5.98 11.70
C ARG A 293 4.14 -6.16 10.23
N ILE A 294 5.43 -6.19 9.89
CA ILE A 294 5.89 -6.36 8.51
C ILE A 294 5.70 -7.82 8.11
N PRO A 295 5.08 -8.10 6.94
CA PRO A 295 4.70 -9.44 6.52
C PRO A 295 5.85 -10.45 6.50
N ALA A 296 7.04 -10.03 6.08
CA ALA A 296 8.21 -10.89 6.04
C ALA A 296 9.44 -10.21 6.66
N ARG A 297 10.23 -11.01 7.39
CA ARG A 297 11.48 -10.57 8.01
C ARG A 297 12.57 -11.57 7.65
N SER A 298 13.67 -11.08 7.09
CA SER A 298 14.78 -11.93 6.64
C SER A 298 16.07 -11.51 7.33
N ARG A 299 16.77 -12.50 7.87
CA ARG A 299 18.11 -12.32 8.45
C ARG A 299 19.16 -12.54 7.36
N VAL A 300 20.09 -11.61 7.23
CA VAL A 300 21.21 -11.64 6.28
C VAL A 300 22.51 -11.67 7.07
N GLU A 301 23.48 -12.40 6.58
CA GLU A 301 24.75 -12.63 7.23
C GLU A 301 25.48 -11.30 7.54
N ASP A 302 26.12 -11.23 8.71
CA ASP A 302 26.69 -9.99 9.24
C ASP A 302 27.80 -9.37 8.35
N TRP A 303 28.53 -10.17 7.60
CA TRP A 303 29.59 -9.68 6.70
C TRP A 303 29.03 -8.82 5.54
N VAL A 304 27.77 -8.99 5.18
CA VAL A 304 27.10 -8.17 4.14
C VAL A 304 26.93 -6.72 4.61
N TRP A 305 26.82 -6.53 5.92
CA TRP A 305 26.61 -5.22 6.56
C TRP A 305 27.93 -4.51 6.91
N THR A 306 28.98 -4.78 6.14
CA THR A 306 30.27 -4.11 6.28
C THR A 306 30.48 -3.10 5.17
N ARG A 307 31.18 -2.01 5.46
CA ARG A 307 31.53 -0.97 4.48
C ARG A 307 32.30 -1.54 3.29
N GLU A 308 33.27 -2.43 3.60
CA GLU A 308 34.19 -3.02 2.62
C GLU A 308 33.45 -3.88 1.58
N PHE A 309 32.32 -4.44 1.94
CA PHE A 309 31.48 -5.22 1.03
C PHE A 309 30.40 -4.36 0.37
N ALA A 310 29.61 -3.63 1.17
CA ALA A 310 28.38 -2.97 0.73
C ALA A 310 28.65 -1.78 -0.21
N VAL A 311 29.58 -0.89 0.16
CA VAL A 311 29.85 0.33 -0.60
C VAL A 311 30.35 0.03 -2.03
N PRO A 312 31.39 -0.86 -2.24
CA PRO A 312 31.82 -1.23 -3.60
C PRO A 312 30.73 -1.93 -4.42
N LEU A 313 29.77 -2.60 -3.77
CA LEU A 313 28.64 -3.22 -4.46
C LEU A 313 27.70 -2.16 -5.02
N VAL A 314 27.36 -1.13 -4.23
CA VAL A 314 26.54 0.01 -4.65
C VAL A 314 27.21 0.80 -5.76
N GLU A 315 28.51 1.11 -5.62
CA GLU A 315 29.30 1.83 -6.62
C GLU A 315 29.30 1.10 -7.98
N ARG A 316 29.51 -0.23 -7.97
CA ARG A 316 29.44 -1.06 -9.18
C ARG A 316 28.04 -1.08 -9.79
N GLN A 317 26.99 -1.18 -8.95
CA GLN A 317 25.61 -1.17 -9.44
C GLN A 317 25.26 0.12 -10.16
N LEU A 318 25.66 1.25 -9.59
CA LEU A 318 25.40 2.58 -10.13
C LEU A 318 26.43 3.02 -11.20
N ASN A 319 27.46 2.20 -11.46
CA ASN A 319 28.56 2.46 -12.38
C ASN A 319 29.29 3.79 -12.07
N VAL A 320 29.62 4.01 -10.80
CA VAL A 320 30.28 5.23 -10.32
C VAL A 320 31.52 4.89 -9.49
N ARG A 321 32.39 5.88 -9.29
CA ARG A 321 33.62 5.75 -8.49
C ARG A 321 33.46 6.23 -7.06
N SER A 322 32.41 6.98 -6.76
CA SER A 322 32.09 7.52 -5.44
C SER A 322 30.59 7.75 -5.33
N LEU A 323 30.04 7.57 -4.14
CA LEU A 323 28.64 7.80 -3.82
C LEU A 323 28.34 9.25 -3.41
N GLU A 324 29.36 10.14 -3.40
CA GLU A 324 29.17 11.56 -3.03
C GLU A 324 28.14 12.29 -3.91
N GLY A 325 28.15 12.01 -5.22
CA GLY A 325 27.20 12.59 -6.17
C GLY A 325 25.73 12.21 -5.91
N PHE A 326 25.47 11.19 -5.09
CA PHE A 326 24.15 10.75 -4.65
C PHE A 326 23.75 11.30 -3.27
N GLY A 327 24.56 12.20 -2.68
CA GLY A 327 24.32 12.79 -1.36
C GLY A 327 24.73 11.89 -0.20
N LEU A 328 25.47 10.80 -0.45
CA LEU A 328 25.89 9.83 0.57
C LEU A 328 27.26 10.15 1.22
N ALA A 329 27.81 11.33 0.95
CA ALA A 329 29.03 11.78 1.61
C ALA A 329 28.83 11.90 3.14
N GLY A 330 29.55 11.09 3.93
CA GLY A 330 29.38 11.06 5.39
C GLY A 330 28.16 10.28 5.90
N HIS A 331 27.43 9.56 5.03
CA HIS A 331 26.27 8.74 5.34
C HIS A 331 26.57 7.25 5.11
N GLU A 332 27.48 6.73 5.92
CA GLU A 332 28.01 5.37 5.76
C GLU A 332 26.93 4.30 6.04
N ALA A 333 26.14 4.48 7.09
CA ALA A 333 25.09 3.53 7.44
C ALA A 333 24.05 3.39 6.32
N ALA A 334 23.68 4.50 5.67
CA ALA A 334 22.78 4.52 4.52
C ALA A 334 23.33 3.74 3.32
N ALA A 335 24.63 3.90 3.02
CA ALA A 335 25.29 3.17 1.94
C ALA A 335 25.39 1.66 2.24
N ILE A 336 25.65 1.27 3.51
CA ILE A 336 25.67 -0.13 3.94
C ILE A 336 24.28 -0.76 3.80
N ALA A 337 23.24 -0.10 4.29
CA ALA A 337 21.87 -0.58 4.15
C ALA A 337 21.47 -0.79 2.67
N ALA A 338 21.86 0.16 1.80
CA ALA A 338 21.63 0.06 0.36
C ALA A 338 22.37 -1.16 -0.25
N GLY A 339 23.62 -1.40 0.16
CA GLY A 339 24.41 -2.55 -0.30
C GLY A 339 23.80 -3.88 0.13
N ALA A 340 23.25 -3.98 1.33
CA ALA A 340 22.58 -5.18 1.83
C ALA A 340 21.33 -5.52 1.00
N VAL A 341 20.51 -4.52 0.65
CA VAL A 341 19.34 -4.71 -0.24
C VAL A 341 19.77 -5.22 -1.61
N LEU A 342 20.79 -4.61 -2.22
CA LEU A 342 21.29 -5.03 -3.53
C LEU A 342 21.87 -6.46 -3.52
N HIS A 343 22.63 -6.80 -2.48
CA HIS A 343 23.15 -8.16 -2.30
C HIS A 343 22.00 -9.18 -2.25
N TYR A 344 21.00 -8.90 -1.44
CA TYR A 344 19.85 -9.78 -1.28
C TYR A 344 19.07 -9.97 -2.60
N VAL A 345 18.80 -8.90 -3.34
CA VAL A 345 18.14 -8.96 -4.65
C VAL A 345 18.94 -9.78 -5.64
N ARG A 346 20.26 -9.54 -5.77
CA ARG A 346 21.13 -10.28 -6.69
C ARG A 346 21.19 -11.77 -6.35
N THR A 347 21.26 -12.09 -5.06
CA THR A 347 21.32 -13.49 -4.59
C THR A 347 20.00 -14.22 -4.83
N THR A 348 18.87 -13.56 -4.56
CA THR A 348 17.55 -14.18 -4.70
C THR A 348 17.08 -14.25 -6.15
N GLN A 349 17.30 -13.19 -6.94
CA GLN A 349 16.92 -13.17 -8.35
C GLN A 349 17.95 -13.84 -9.27
N LYS A 350 19.17 -14.14 -8.75
CA LYS A 350 20.30 -14.67 -9.53
C LYS A 350 20.59 -13.86 -10.80
N ASN A 351 20.40 -12.54 -10.70
CA ASN A 351 20.47 -11.57 -11.79
C ASN A 351 21.08 -10.27 -11.27
N GLU A 352 21.76 -9.51 -12.12
CA GLU A 352 22.39 -8.24 -11.76
C GLU A 352 21.41 -7.07 -11.60
N ALA A 353 20.13 -7.27 -11.93
CA ALA A 353 19.06 -6.25 -11.82
C ALA A 353 19.46 -4.89 -12.42
N LEU A 354 19.89 -4.88 -13.67
CA LEU A 354 20.44 -3.72 -14.38
C LEU A 354 19.50 -2.51 -14.49
N HIS A 355 18.21 -2.70 -14.26
CA HIS A 355 17.25 -1.61 -14.20
C HIS A 355 17.36 -0.77 -12.94
N ILE A 356 18.09 -1.22 -11.91
CA ILE A 356 18.37 -0.45 -10.69
C ILE A 356 19.66 0.34 -10.93
N ASP A 357 19.55 1.54 -11.50
CA ASP A 357 20.68 2.37 -11.94
C ASP A 357 20.75 3.73 -11.22
N SER A 358 19.90 3.96 -10.21
CA SER A 358 19.90 5.18 -9.41
C SER A 358 19.55 4.89 -7.96
N LEU A 359 20.10 5.70 -7.06
CA LEU A 359 19.83 5.68 -5.63
C LEU A 359 19.59 7.12 -5.17
N LYS A 360 18.52 7.34 -4.41
CA LYS A 360 18.19 8.65 -3.86
C LYS A 360 18.45 8.65 -2.35
N PHE A 361 19.30 9.55 -1.90
CA PHE A 361 19.43 9.83 -0.47
C PHE A 361 18.34 10.83 -0.06
N GLU A 362 17.54 10.49 0.93
CA GLU A 362 16.46 11.31 1.43
C GLU A 362 16.88 12.06 2.69
N GLN A 363 16.84 13.39 2.63
CA GLN A 363 17.04 14.25 3.79
C GLN A 363 15.67 14.53 4.42
N HIS A 364 15.54 14.27 5.71
CA HIS A 364 14.29 14.48 6.47
C HIS A 364 13.76 15.91 6.37
N SER A 365 14.65 16.91 6.37
CA SER A 365 14.27 18.33 6.31
C SER A 365 13.68 18.76 4.97
N ALA A 366 13.79 17.97 3.92
CA ALA A 366 13.32 18.33 2.57
C ALA A 366 11.81 18.11 2.35
N ALA A 367 11.15 17.38 3.24
CA ALA A 367 9.72 17.10 3.19
C ALA A 367 9.02 17.53 4.48
N LEU A 368 7.72 17.75 4.41
CA LEU A 368 6.85 17.85 5.56
C LEU A 368 6.80 16.46 6.22
N GLU A 369 7.14 16.40 7.51
CA GLU A 369 7.18 15.13 8.25
C GLU A 369 5.77 14.69 8.67
N LEU A 370 5.48 13.41 8.42
CA LEU A 370 4.28 12.71 8.88
C LEU A 370 4.72 11.44 9.60
N ASP A 371 4.06 11.10 10.68
CA ASP A 371 4.20 9.79 11.31
C ASP A 371 3.06 8.84 10.89
N GLN A 372 3.22 7.55 11.17
CA GLN A 372 2.21 6.53 10.83
C GLN A 372 0.85 6.83 11.48
N VAL A 373 0.86 7.39 12.69
CA VAL A 373 -0.37 7.76 13.41
C VAL A 373 -1.11 8.85 12.65
N THR A 374 -0.41 9.88 12.21
CA THR A 374 -0.97 11.00 11.43
C THR A 374 -1.51 10.53 10.08
N VAL A 375 -0.76 9.70 9.33
CA VAL A 375 -1.20 9.15 8.05
C VAL A 375 -2.51 8.37 8.20
N ARG A 376 -2.61 7.52 9.23
CA ARG A 376 -3.81 6.74 9.53
C ARG A 376 -4.96 7.61 10.02
N ASN A 377 -4.73 8.53 10.98
CA ASN A 377 -5.78 9.37 11.56
C ASN A 377 -6.40 10.33 10.54
N LEU A 378 -5.62 10.75 9.55
CA LEU A 378 -6.07 11.58 8.43
C LEU A 378 -6.60 10.75 7.25
N GLU A 379 -6.55 9.42 7.29
CA GLU A 379 -6.99 8.53 6.21
C GLU A 379 -6.38 8.93 4.85
N LEU A 380 -5.05 9.13 4.84
CA LEU A 380 -4.39 9.67 3.65
C LEU A 380 -4.37 8.68 2.49
N VAL A 381 -4.02 7.42 2.73
CA VAL A 381 -3.83 6.39 1.70
C VAL A 381 -4.59 5.10 1.98
N GLU A 382 -5.03 4.90 3.22
CA GLU A 382 -5.80 3.73 3.67
C GLU A 382 -6.93 4.19 4.60
N PRO A 383 -8.10 3.53 4.59
CA PRO A 383 -9.19 3.84 5.51
C PRO A 383 -8.82 3.47 6.95
N LEU A 384 -9.41 4.17 7.91
CA LEU A 384 -9.12 3.97 9.35
C LEU A 384 -9.47 2.56 9.84
N PHE A 385 -10.54 1.97 9.29
CA PHE A 385 -10.99 0.64 9.66
C PHE A 385 -10.92 -0.33 8.47
N ALA A 386 -10.35 -1.51 8.69
CA ALA A 386 -10.29 -2.55 7.68
C ALA A 386 -11.69 -2.93 7.17
N GLY A 387 -11.84 -2.99 5.84
CA GLY A 387 -13.12 -3.32 5.19
C GLY A 387 -14.04 -2.12 4.91
N GLN A 388 -13.67 -0.91 5.28
CA GLN A 388 -14.33 0.30 4.78
C GLN A 388 -14.02 0.52 3.28
N ASP A 389 -14.87 1.33 2.65
CA ASP A 389 -14.68 1.77 1.27
C ASP A 389 -13.39 2.64 1.19
N ASP A 390 -12.47 2.30 0.31
CA ASP A 390 -11.22 3.04 0.12
C ASP A 390 -11.42 4.44 -0.47
N ARG A 391 -12.60 4.74 -1.03
CA ARG A 391 -13.00 6.07 -1.52
C ARG A 391 -12.98 7.16 -0.45
N VAL A 392 -13.00 6.79 0.84
CA VAL A 392 -12.89 7.74 1.96
C VAL A 392 -11.47 8.26 2.21
N THR A 393 -10.48 7.88 1.40
CA THR A 393 -9.10 8.33 1.55
C THR A 393 -8.79 9.56 0.71
N LEU A 394 -7.79 10.37 1.15
CA LEU A 394 -7.31 11.51 0.37
C LEU A 394 -6.74 11.05 -0.97
N PHE A 395 -6.00 9.94 -0.99
CA PHE A 395 -5.43 9.38 -2.21
C PHE A 395 -6.50 9.10 -3.26
N ARG A 396 -7.55 8.35 -2.91
CA ARG A 396 -8.64 8.04 -3.87
C ARG A 396 -9.41 9.28 -4.31
N THR A 397 -9.56 10.24 -3.40
CA THR A 397 -10.17 11.54 -3.71
C THR A 397 -9.37 12.30 -4.77
N LEU A 398 -8.04 12.24 -4.73
CA LEU A 398 -7.16 12.96 -5.66
C LEU A 398 -6.68 12.13 -6.85
N ASP A 399 -7.00 10.83 -6.93
CA ASP A 399 -6.54 9.97 -8.02
C ASP A 399 -7.33 10.20 -9.31
N ALA A 400 -6.92 11.21 -10.06
CA ALA A 400 -7.30 11.42 -11.44
C ALA A 400 -6.14 11.19 -12.42
N CYS A 401 -5.06 10.56 -11.96
CA CYS A 401 -3.91 10.17 -12.79
C CYS A 401 -4.31 9.07 -13.78
N LEU A 402 -3.74 9.15 -14.98
CA LEU A 402 -4.05 8.24 -16.09
C LEU A 402 -3.00 7.14 -16.28
N THR A 403 -1.81 7.31 -15.71
CA THR A 403 -0.72 6.34 -15.80
C THR A 403 -0.44 5.69 -14.44
N PRO A 404 -0.02 4.41 -14.41
CA PRO A 404 0.38 3.76 -13.15
C PRO A 404 1.52 4.48 -12.43
N MET A 405 2.50 5.01 -13.17
CA MET A 405 3.62 5.77 -12.64
C MET A 405 3.14 7.08 -11.99
N GLY A 406 2.18 7.80 -12.62
CA GLY A 406 1.56 9.00 -12.05
C GLY A 406 0.82 8.72 -10.74
N LYS A 407 0.10 7.60 -10.66
CA LYS A 407 -0.60 7.17 -9.44
C LYS A 407 0.36 6.89 -8.29
N ARG A 408 1.47 6.16 -8.54
CA ARG A 408 2.51 5.94 -7.53
C ARG A 408 3.14 7.25 -7.07
N LEU A 409 3.42 8.16 -8.00
CA LEU A 409 3.97 9.48 -7.66
C LEU A 409 2.99 10.32 -6.85
N LEU A 410 1.68 10.28 -7.14
CA LEU A 410 0.65 10.93 -6.32
C LEU A 410 0.65 10.37 -4.90
N ARG A 411 0.64 9.04 -4.72
CA ARG A 411 0.70 8.40 -3.40
C ARG A 411 1.96 8.81 -2.64
N ALA A 412 3.12 8.79 -3.28
CA ALA A 412 4.38 9.24 -2.69
C ALA A 412 4.36 10.72 -2.31
N THR A 413 3.73 11.58 -3.14
CA THR A 413 3.62 13.02 -2.88
C THR A 413 2.68 13.32 -1.70
N ILE A 414 1.62 12.53 -1.50
CA ILE A 414 0.74 12.63 -0.32
C ILE A 414 1.49 12.28 0.96
N LEU A 415 2.28 11.21 0.94
CA LEU A 415 3.04 10.75 2.11
C LEU A 415 4.26 11.62 2.42
N ARG A 416 4.78 12.36 1.41
CA ARG A 416 5.95 13.22 1.54
C ARG A 416 5.74 14.56 0.82
N PRO A 417 4.87 15.44 1.35
CA PRO A 417 4.69 16.78 0.82
C PRO A 417 5.99 17.58 0.91
N LEU A 418 6.17 18.54 0.01
CA LEU A 418 7.39 19.32 -0.06
C LEU A 418 7.50 20.31 1.11
N ASN A 419 8.73 20.54 1.59
CA ASN A 419 9.06 21.61 2.55
C ASN A 419 10.03 22.64 1.93
N ASP A 420 9.88 22.87 0.64
CA ASP A 420 10.70 23.80 -0.16
C ASP A 420 9.77 24.75 -0.95
N ALA A 421 9.74 26.00 -0.55
CA ALA A 421 8.86 27.00 -1.14
C ALA A 421 9.07 27.16 -2.65
N ALA A 422 10.32 27.11 -3.12
CA ALA A 422 10.63 27.29 -4.53
C ALA A 422 10.08 26.14 -5.38
N LYS A 423 10.21 24.90 -4.88
CA LYS A 423 9.66 23.71 -5.58
C LYS A 423 8.13 23.69 -5.56
N ILE A 424 7.52 24.10 -4.46
CA ILE A 424 6.05 24.20 -4.35
C ILE A 424 5.55 25.26 -5.34
N GLU A 425 6.17 26.44 -5.37
CA GLU A 425 5.78 27.52 -6.27
C GLU A 425 5.94 27.11 -7.74
N ALA A 426 7.02 26.41 -8.10
CA ALA A 426 7.21 25.89 -9.44
C ALA A 426 6.08 24.90 -9.85
N ARG A 427 5.58 24.08 -8.93
CA ARG A 427 4.39 23.23 -9.17
C ARG A 427 3.12 24.07 -9.33
N TYR A 428 2.91 25.08 -8.48
CA TYR A 428 1.75 25.99 -8.63
C TYR A 428 1.72 26.69 -9.98
N GLU A 429 2.86 27.17 -10.47
CA GLU A 429 2.99 27.76 -11.80
C GLU A 429 2.57 26.78 -12.91
N ALA A 430 3.10 25.57 -12.85
CA ALA A 430 2.79 24.53 -13.82
C ALA A 430 1.31 24.13 -13.79
N VAL A 431 0.74 23.96 -12.60
CA VAL A 431 -0.67 23.65 -12.40
C VAL A 431 -1.56 24.81 -12.87
N ALA A 432 -1.17 26.07 -12.57
CA ALA A 432 -1.93 27.25 -12.99
C ALA A 432 -2.02 27.37 -14.52
N GLU A 433 -0.92 27.11 -15.25
CA GLU A 433 -0.94 27.13 -16.71
C GLU A 433 -1.90 26.08 -17.27
N ALA A 434 -1.80 24.83 -16.79
CA ALA A 434 -2.68 23.74 -17.23
C ALA A 434 -4.14 23.92 -16.77
N HIS A 435 -4.36 24.57 -15.62
CA HIS A 435 -5.70 24.93 -15.13
C HIS A 435 -6.35 25.99 -16.01
N GLY A 436 -5.59 27.02 -16.40
CA GLY A 436 -6.08 28.15 -17.19
C GLY A 436 -6.39 27.83 -18.66
N ASP A 437 -5.82 26.75 -19.21
CA ASP A 437 -6.02 26.36 -20.62
C ASP A 437 -6.62 24.95 -20.71
N LEU A 438 -7.93 24.90 -20.90
CA LEU A 438 -8.67 23.63 -21.03
C LEU A 438 -8.15 22.77 -22.20
N LEU A 439 -7.85 23.39 -23.34
CA LEU A 439 -7.46 22.62 -24.53
C LEU A 439 -6.12 21.95 -24.33
N LYS A 440 -5.12 22.69 -23.88
CA LYS A 440 -3.78 22.14 -23.57
C LYS A 440 -3.86 21.05 -22.50
N ARG A 441 -4.62 21.27 -21.42
CA ARG A 441 -4.81 20.25 -20.37
C ARG A 441 -5.40 18.96 -20.91
N GLU A 442 -6.47 19.03 -21.70
CA GLU A 442 -7.12 17.85 -22.27
C GLU A 442 -6.25 17.17 -23.35
N GLU A 443 -5.42 17.93 -24.07
CA GLU A 443 -4.45 17.38 -25.01
C GLU A 443 -3.37 16.56 -24.30
N ILE A 444 -2.78 17.10 -23.22
CA ILE A 444 -1.82 16.38 -22.37
C ILE A 444 -2.48 15.12 -21.80
N ARG A 445 -3.66 15.23 -21.21
CA ARG A 445 -4.37 14.09 -20.62
C ARG A 445 -4.68 13.01 -21.65
N ARG A 446 -5.08 13.38 -22.86
CA ARG A 446 -5.32 12.43 -23.95
C ARG A 446 -4.04 11.73 -24.40
N ALA A 447 -2.91 12.41 -24.38
CA ALA A 447 -1.62 11.85 -24.77
C ALA A 447 -1.14 10.72 -23.82
N PHE A 448 -1.59 10.67 -22.56
CA PHE A 448 -1.30 9.55 -21.67
C PHE A 448 -2.03 8.25 -22.07
N GLY A 449 -3.07 8.33 -22.88
CA GLY A 449 -3.85 7.17 -23.29
C GLY A 449 -3.00 6.11 -23.99
N GLY A 450 -2.95 4.90 -23.43
CA GLY A 450 -2.19 3.77 -23.97
C GLY A 450 -0.73 3.70 -23.50
N ILE A 451 -0.27 4.60 -22.62
CA ILE A 451 1.02 4.45 -21.92
C ILE A 451 0.80 3.49 -20.75
N LEU A 452 1.41 2.32 -20.83
CA LEU A 452 1.41 1.31 -19.78
C LEU A 452 2.53 1.60 -18.76
N ASP A 453 2.67 0.70 -17.79
CA ASP A 453 3.69 0.80 -16.75
C ASP A 453 5.09 0.52 -17.29
N LEU A 454 5.76 1.56 -17.76
CA LEU A 454 7.10 1.48 -18.35
C LEU A 454 8.14 0.98 -17.36
N GLU A 455 8.01 1.30 -16.08
CA GLU A 455 8.94 0.88 -15.02
C GLU A 455 8.85 -0.63 -14.79
N ARG A 456 7.63 -1.16 -14.58
CA ARG A 456 7.42 -2.59 -14.38
C ARG A 456 7.73 -3.42 -15.63
N LEU A 457 7.45 -2.89 -16.82
CA LEU A 457 7.85 -3.56 -18.06
C LEU A 457 9.38 -3.62 -18.20
N LEU A 458 10.09 -2.55 -17.86
CA LEU A 458 11.56 -2.52 -17.86
C LEU A 458 12.16 -3.50 -16.84
N ALA A 459 11.63 -3.55 -15.63
CA ALA A 459 12.07 -4.48 -14.60
C ALA A 459 11.89 -5.94 -15.05
N ARG A 460 10.75 -6.30 -15.64
CA ARG A 460 10.50 -7.64 -16.19
C ARG A 460 11.48 -8.00 -17.30
N ILE A 461 11.80 -7.04 -18.18
CA ILE A 461 12.82 -7.23 -19.21
C ILE A 461 14.20 -7.45 -18.59
N SER A 462 14.56 -6.69 -17.55
CA SER A 462 15.85 -6.80 -16.87
C SER A 462 16.03 -8.12 -16.14
N LEU A 463 14.98 -8.61 -15.50
CA LEU A 463 15.00 -9.82 -14.67
C LEU A 463 14.63 -11.11 -15.42
N ASP A 464 14.74 -11.11 -16.73
CA ASP A 464 14.49 -12.27 -17.61
C ASP A 464 13.08 -12.87 -17.51
N SER A 465 12.11 -12.13 -16.97
CA SER A 465 10.72 -12.58 -16.80
C SER A 465 9.76 -12.05 -17.88
N ALA A 466 10.20 -11.10 -18.72
CA ALA A 466 9.38 -10.54 -19.80
C ALA A 466 9.18 -11.51 -20.95
N GLY A 467 7.93 -11.72 -21.35
CA GLY A 467 7.58 -12.40 -22.57
C GLY A 467 7.60 -11.48 -23.82
N PRO A 468 7.38 -12.06 -25.02
CA PRO A 468 7.32 -11.28 -26.25
C PRO A 468 6.25 -10.17 -26.24
N ARG A 469 5.12 -10.42 -25.58
CA ARG A 469 4.03 -9.45 -25.44
C ARG A 469 4.42 -8.26 -24.56
N ASP A 470 5.22 -8.48 -23.52
CA ASP A 470 5.69 -7.40 -22.64
C ASP A 470 6.61 -6.43 -23.39
N VAL A 471 7.56 -7.00 -24.18
CA VAL A 471 8.47 -6.18 -24.99
C VAL A 471 7.68 -5.42 -26.07
N ARG A 472 6.66 -6.04 -26.65
CA ARG A 472 5.77 -5.37 -27.61
C ARG A 472 4.93 -4.26 -26.95
N ALA A 473 4.44 -4.49 -25.74
CA ALA A 473 3.70 -3.53 -24.93
C ALA A 473 4.58 -2.31 -24.56
N MET A 474 5.87 -2.55 -24.26
CA MET A 474 6.85 -1.48 -24.09
C MET A 474 6.92 -0.59 -25.34
N ALA A 475 7.11 -1.19 -26.53
CA ALA A 475 7.17 -0.41 -27.78
C ALA A 475 5.87 0.35 -28.05
N ALA A 476 4.70 -0.25 -27.79
CA ALA A 476 3.41 0.41 -27.96
C ALA A 476 3.24 1.62 -27.04
N SER A 477 3.74 1.53 -25.81
CA SER A 477 3.75 2.62 -24.83
C SER A 477 4.75 3.73 -25.24
N LEU A 478 5.96 3.38 -25.64
CA LEU A 478 6.97 4.33 -26.12
C LEU A 478 6.51 5.08 -27.37
N ALA A 479 5.78 4.43 -28.28
CA ALA A 479 5.20 5.05 -29.47
C ALA A 479 4.19 6.18 -29.15
N ARG A 480 3.74 6.32 -27.93
CA ARG A 480 2.88 7.42 -27.48
C ARG A 480 3.67 8.66 -27.06
N LEU A 481 4.95 8.50 -26.70
CA LEU A 481 5.78 9.58 -26.18
C LEU A 481 5.96 10.78 -27.14
N PRO A 482 6.09 10.62 -28.46
CA PRO A 482 6.13 11.77 -29.39
C PRO A 482 4.91 12.69 -29.27
N GLY A 483 3.71 12.13 -29.16
CA GLY A 483 2.47 12.90 -28.96
C GLY A 483 2.45 13.63 -27.62
N LEU A 484 2.86 12.95 -26.53
CA LEU A 484 3.00 13.57 -25.21
C LEU A 484 4.05 14.67 -25.24
N LYS A 485 5.21 14.44 -25.86
CA LYS A 485 6.29 15.42 -26.01
C LYS A 485 5.79 16.70 -26.68
N THR A 486 5.04 16.56 -27.78
CA THR A 486 4.45 17.71 -28.49
C THR A 486 3.50 18.51 -27.60
N ALA A 487 2.64 17.80 -26.83
CA ALA A 487 1.69 18.46 -25.94
C ALA A 487 2.39 19.18 -24.77
N VAL A 488 3.45 18.58 -24.20
CA VAL A 488 4.24 19.18 -23.11
C VAL A 488 5.10 20.35 -23.62
N ASP A 489 5.69 20.25 -24.81
CA ASP A 489 6.48 21.34 -25.45
C ASP A 489 5.63 22.60 -25.73
N ALA A 490 4.30 22.47 -25.82
CA ALA A 490 3.39 23.62 -25.95
C ALA A 490 3.19 24.39 -24.64
N MET A 491 3.67 23.86 -23.51
CA MET A 491 3.62 24.49 -22.20
C MET A 491 4.81 25.42 -21.96
N THR A 492 4.62 26.47 -21.16
CA THR A 492 5.59 27.54 -20.98
C THR A 492 6.17 27.67 -19.56
N ALA A 493 5.50 27.17 -18.53
CA ALA A 493 6.02 27.21 -17.15
C ALA A 493 7.35 26.43 -17.02
N GLY A 494 8.21 26.89 -16.12
CA GLY A 494 9.57 26.34 -15.97
C GLY A 494 9.59 24.82 -15.78
N LEU A 495 8.74 24.30 -14.90
CA LEU A 495 8.67 22.86 -14.60
C LEU A 495 8.21 22.04 -15.83
N TRP A 496 7.27 22.54 -16.65
CA TRP A 496 6.89 21.88 -17.90
C TRP A 496 8.05 21.78 -18.88
N ARG A 497 8.88 22.84 -19.00
CA ARG A 497 10.07 22.83 -19.84
C ARG A 497 11.11 21.82 -19.36
N GLU A 498 11.29 21.70 -18.03
CA GLU A 498 12.18 20.70 -17.44
C GLU A 498 11.69 19.27 -17.72
N ILE A 499 10.39 19.01 -17.60
CA ILE A 499 9.76 17.75 -17.97
C ILE A 499 9.99 17.47 -19.45
N ALA A 500 9.73 18.44 -20.32
CA ALA A 500 9.95 18.33 -21.74
C ALA A 500 11.41 18.00 -22.10
N ALA A 501 12.39 18.61 -21.43
CA ALA A 501 13.81 18.33 -21.64
C ALA A 501 14.23 16.91 -21.20
N ARG A 502 13.57 16.34 -20.21
CA ARG A 502 13.83 14.97 -19.73
C ARG A 502 13.09 13.89 -20.51
N LEU A 503 12.03 14.25 -21.23
CA LEU A 503 11.20 13.33 -22.00
C LEU A 503 11.88 12.97 -23.32
N ASP A 504 12.54 11.83 -23.36
CA ASP A 504 13.13 11.22 -24.56
C ASP A 504 12.06 10.35 -25.23
N VAL A 505 11.86 10.54 -26.54
CA VAL A 505 10.81 9.82 -27.31
C VAL A 505 11.17 8.38 -27.64
N LEU A 506 12.47 8.01 -27.57
CA LEU A 506 12.96 6.64 -27.73
C LEU A 506 12.54 5.99 -29.07
N ASP A 507 12.51 6.74 -30.16
CA ASP A 507 12.11 6.26 -31.49
C ASP A 507 12.99 5.10 -31.98
N ASP A 508 14.28 5.13 -31.66
CA ASP A 508 15.25 4.08 -31.98
C ASP A 508 14.86 2.74 -31.32
N VAL A 509 14.47 2.77 -30.07
CA VAL A 509 14.04 1.58 -29.31
C VAL A 509 12.72 1.07 -29.85
N THR A 510 11.76 1.97 -30.04
CA THR A 510 10.43 1.66 -30.58
C THR A 510 10.52 1.02 -31.96
N ALA A 511 11.29 1.61 -32.87
CA ALA A 511 11.49 1.11 -34.23
C ALA A 511 12.19 -0.26 -34.22
N ARG A 512 13.21 -0.45 -33.38
CA ARG A 512 13.94 -1.72 -33.28
C ARG A 512 13.01 -2.85 -32.83
N ILE A 513 12.22 -2.63 -31.76
CA ILE A 513 11.26 -3.61 -31.27
C ILE A 513 10.20 -3.90 -32.33
N ALA A 514 9.59 -2.84 -32.91
CA ALA A 514 8.53 -2.98 -33.90
C ALA A 514 8.97 -3.74 -35.16
N ARG A 515 10.23 -3.55 -35.59
CA ARG A 515 10.81 -4.27 -36.72
C ARG A 515 11.12 -5.72 -36.38
N THR A 516 11.58 -6.01 -35.15
CA THR A 516 12.07 -7.34 -34.79
C THR A 516 10.94 -8.28 -34.41
N LEU A 517 9.90 -7.81 -33.73
CA LEU A 517 8.78 -8.64 -33.29
C LEU A 517 7.57 -8.51 -34.22
N VAL A 518 6.82 -9.61 -34.39
CA VAL A 518 5.52 -9.58 -35.07
C VAL A 518 4.54 -8.63 -34.34
N ALA A 519 3.50 -8.17 -35.02
CA ALA A 519 2.51 -7.25 -34.47
C ALA A 519 1.78 -7.85 -33.25
N GLU A 520 1.40 -9.10 -33.33
CA GLU A 520 0.72 -9.86 -32.28
C GLU A 520 1.54 -11.10 -31.93
N PRO A 521 2.54 -10.98 -31.03
CA PRO A 521 3.38 -12.13 -30.70
C PRO A 521 2.62 -13.14 -29.81
N PRO A 522 2.98 -14.44 -29.89
CA PRO A 522 2.48 -15.45 -28.98
C PRO A 522 2.83 -15.11 -27.53
N LEU A 523 2.24 -15.87 -26.59
CA LEU A 523 2.46 -15.64 -25.16
C LEU A 523 3.89 -15.96 -24.75
N THR A 524 4.42 -17.09 -25.24
CA THR A 524 5.75 -17.58 -24.88
C THR A 524 6.65 -17.74 -26.10
N LEU A 525 7.97 -17.70 -25.89
CA LEU A 525 8.97 -18.01 -26.91
C LEU A 525 8.91 -19.47 -27.38
N ALA A 526 8.41 -20.37 -26.54
CA ALA A 526 8.29 -21.79 -26.87
C ALA A 526 7.19 -22.05 -27.90
N ASP A 527 6.24 -21.14 -28.06
CA ASP A 527 5.18 -21.25 -29.07
C ASP A 527 5.73 -21.02 -30.51
N GLY A 528 6.88 -20.34 -30.61
CA GLY A 528 7.48 -19.96 -31.89
C GLY A 528 6.70 -18.87 -32.64
N GLY A 529 7.25 -18.32 -33.71
CA GLY A 529 6.59 -17.29 -34.51
C GLY A 529 6.63 -15.89 -33.89
N VAL A 530 7.59 -15.61 -33.03
CA VAL A 530 7.78 -14.34 -32.32
C VAL A 530 8.45 -13.27 -33.18
N ILE A 531 9.45 -13.67 -33.97
CA ILE A 531 10.29 -12.78 -34.78
C ILE A 531 9.62 -12.46 -36.12
N ALA A 532 9.66 -11.20 -36.55
CA ALA A 532 9.10 -10.77 -37.83
C ALA A 532 9.86 -11.40 -39.03
N PRO A 533 9.20 -11.63 -40.15
CA PRO A 533 9.86 -12.08 -41.39
C PRO A 533 10.92 -11.06 -41.87
N GLY A 534 12.00 -11.54 -42.50
CA GLY A 534 13.05 -10.72 -43.05
C GLY A 534 14.11 -10.25 -42.04
N ILE A 535 14.10 -10.74 -40.82
CA ILE A 535 15.08 -10.43 -39.77
C ILE A 535 16.29 -11.38 -39.84
N ASP A 536 16.04 -12.67 -40.07
CA ASP A 536 17.07 -13.71 -40.13
C ASP A 536 16.76 -14.66 -41.26
N ALA A 537 17.69 -14.79 -42.22
CA ALA A 537 17.49 -15.59 -43.41
C ALA A 537 17.34 -17.11 -43.13
N GLU A 538 18.11 -17.63 -42.15
CA GLU A 538 18.01 -19.02 -41.72
C GLU A 538 16.62 -19.30 -41.09
N LEU A 539 16.12 -18.38 -40.31
CA LEU A 539 14.80 -18.50 -39.68
C LEU A 539 13.68 -18.53 -40.75
N ASP A 540 13.77 -17.67 -41.77
CA ASP A 540 12.76 -17.61 -42.82
C ASP A 540 12.80 -18.88 -43.71
N GLU A 541 13.99 -19.44 -43.99
CA GLU A 541 14.15 -20.73 -44.67
C GLU A 541 13.51 -21.87 -43.88
N LEU A 542 13.79 -21.95 -42.56
CA LEU A 542 13.23 -22.98 -41.68
C LEU A 542 11.70 -22.89 -41.58
N ARG A 543 11.14 -21.70 -41.59
CA ARG A 543 9.69 -21.47 -41.65
C ARG A 543 9.08 -21.95 -42.96
N THR A 544 9.79 -21.71 -44.06
CA THR A 544 9.39 -22.19 -45.37
C THR A 544 9.39 -23.72 -45.42
N ILE A 545 10.43 -24.39 -44.89
CA ILE A 545 10.51 -25.82 -44.75
C ILE A 545 9.35 -26.37 -43.89
N SER A 546 9.06 -25.74 -42.76
CA SER A 546 7.95 -26.14 -41.89
C SER A 546 6.58 -25.98 -42.59
N THR A 547 6.38 -24.95 -43.35
CA THR A 547 5.13 -24.69 -44.08
C THR A 547 4.98 -25.62 -45.26
N SER A 548 6.01 -25.79 -46.11
CA SER A 548 6.01 -26.72 -47.24
C SER A 548 5.89 -28.16 -46.77
N GLY A 549 6.53 -28.54 -45.66
CA GLY A 549 6.40 -29.84 -45.04
C GLY A 549 4.97 -30.16 -44.55
N ARG A 550 4.27 -29.17 -43.96
CA ARG A 550 2.85 -29.32 -43.59
C ARG A 550 1.94 -29.48 -44.80
N GLN A 551 2.22 -28.78 -45.90
CA GLN A 551 1.51 -28.92 -47.17
C GLN A 551 1.77 -30.31 -47.76
N ALA A 552 3.02 -30.83 -47.70
CA ALA A 552 3.35 -32.16 -48.13
C ALA A 552 2.63 -33.25 -47.31
N ILE A 553 2.52 -33.06 -46.00
CA ILE A 553 1.75 -33.96 -45.13
C ILE A 553 0.25 -33.95 -45.48
N ALA A 554 -0.34 -32.77 -45.77
CA ALA A 554 -1.71 -32.69 -46.27
C ALA A 554 -1.89 -33.40 -47.63
N ALA A 555 -0.92 -33.25 -48.55
CA ALA A 555 -0.92 -33.97 -49.82
C ALA A 555 -0.78 -35.49 -49.63
N ILE A 556 0.00 -35.93 -48.62
CA ILE A 556 0.06 -37.35 -48.23
C ILE A 556 -1.32 -37.84 -47.76
N GLU A 557 -2.02 -37.08 -46.94
CA GLU A 557 -3.39 -37.44 -46.51
C GLU A 557 -4.33 -37.66 -47.67
N ASP A 558 -4.36 -36.75 -48.63
CA ASP A 558 -5.25 -36.83 -49.79
C ASP A 558 -4.83 -37.98 -50.70
N ARG A 559 -3.53 -38.18 -50.95
CA ARG A 559 -3.01 -39.31 -51.72
C ARG A 559 -3.34 -40.64 -51.07
N GLU A 560 -3.13 -40.77 -49.77
CA GLU A 560 -3.41 -42.00 -49.05
C GLU A 560 -4.92 -42.29 -48.92
N ARG A 561 -5.78 -41.25 -48.88
CA ARG A 561 -7.23 -41.42 -49.01
C ARG A 561 -7.62 -42.03 -50.33
N GLN A 562 -7.04 -41.51 -51.43
CA GLN A 562 -7.29 -42.01 -52.77
C GLN A 562 -6.74 -43.42 -52.95
N ARG A 563 -5.50 -43.71 -52.47
CA ARG A 563 -4.85 -45.04 -52.59
C ARG A 563 -5.60 -46.11 -51.81
N THR A 564 -6.08 -45.82 -50.60
CA THR A 564 -6.72 -46.78 -49.72
C THR A 564 -8.24 -46.86 -49.92
N GLY A 565 -8.86 -45.87 -50.54
CA GLY A 565 -10.33 -45.72 -50.62
C GLY A 565 -10.98 -45.41 -49.29
N ILE A 566 -10.22 -45.09 -48.23
CA ILE A 566 -10.72 -44.80 -46.88
C ILE A 566 -11.00 -43.30 -46.75
N GLY A 567 -12.23 -42.85 -47.02
CA GLY A 567 -12.62 -41.44 -46.94
C GLY A 567 -12.50 -40.82 -45.54
N SER A 568 -12.49 -41.64 -44.48
CA SER A 568 -12.33 -41.19 -43.08
C SER A 568 -10.85 -41.13 -42.60
N LEU A 569 -9.89 -41.53 -43.46
CA LEU A 569 -8.46 -41.46 -43.15
C LEU A 569 -8.07 -40.00 -42.86
N LYS A 570 -7.34 -39.77 -41.75
CA LYS A 570 -6.82 -38.46 -41.33
C LYS A 570 -5.37 -38.60 -40.90
N VAL A 571 -4.54 -37.65 -41.31
CA VAL A 571 -3.21 -37.49 -40.73
C VAL A 571 -3.30 -36.49 -39.62
N ARG A 572 -2.91 -36.89 -38.41
CA ARG A 572 -2.97 -36.09 -37.21
C ARG A 572 -1.61 -36.02 -36.52
N TYR A 573 -1.43 -35.00 -35.68
CA TYR A 573 -0.26 -34.84 -34.84
C TYR A 573 -0.61 -35.03 -33.35
N ASN A 574 0.31 -35.69 -32.64
CA ASN A 574 0.26 -35.81 -31.17
C ASN A 574 1.69 -35.64 -30.65
N SER A 575 1.84 -34.88 -29.55
CA SER A 575 3.16 -34.59 -28.95
C SER A 575 3.96 -35.82 -28.54
N VAL A 576 3.31 -36.94 -28.19
CA VAL A 576 3.96 -38.20 -27.76
C VAL A 576 4.34 -39.06 -28.95
N PHE A 577 3.46 -39.14 -29.97
CA PHE A 577 3.59 -40.06 -31.08
C PHE A 577 3.97 -39.38 -32.41
N GLY A 578 4.04 -38.06 -32.47
CA GLY A 578 4.30 -37.29 -33.67
C GLY A 578 3.15 -37.35 -34.67
N TYR A 579 3.45 -37.24 -35.98
CA TYR A 579 2.45 -37.42 -37.04
C TYR A 579 2.06 -38.87 -37.23
N TYR A 580 0.76 -39.15 -37.43
CA TYR A 580 0.22 -40.48 -37.64
C TYR A 580 -1.03 -40.46 -38.52
N ILE A 581 -1.23 -41.54 -39.24
CA ILE A 581 -2.43 -41.81 -40.01
C ILE A 581 -3.40 -42.58 -39.09
N GLU A 582 -4.59 -41.98 -38.87
CA GLU A 582 -5.65 -42.59 -38.05
C GLU A 582 -6.67 -43.29 -38.94
N ILE A 583 -6.85 -44.59 -38.72
CA ILE A 583 -7.84 -45.41 -39.40
C ILE A 583 -8.80 -45.98 -38.36
N THR A 584 -10.10 -45.85 -38.61
CA THR A 584 -11.14 -46.43 -37.75
C THR A 584 -11.15 -47.94 -37.86
N LYS A 585 -11.51 -48.66 -36.79
CA LYS A 585 -11.55 -50.15 -36.79
C LYS A 585 -12.40 -50.74 -37.92
N ALA A 586 -13.47 -50.05 -38.34
CA ALA A 586 -14.32 -50.48 -39.45
C ALA A 586 -13.57 -50.58 -40.79
N ASN A 587 -12.54 -49.77 -40.99
CA ASN A 587 -11.78 -49.70 -42.24
C ASN A 587 -10.38 -50.33 -42.13
N LEU A 588 -10.10 -51.04 -41.05
CA LEU A 588 -8.78 -51.59 -40.77
C LEU A 588 -8.33 -52.64 -41.81
N ALA A 589 -9.28 -53.38 -42.37
CA ALA A 589 -9.00 -54.41 -43.43
C ALA A 589 -8.51 -53.75 -44.74
N LEU A 590 -8.72 -52.45 -44.93
CA LEU A 590 -8.25 -51.71 -46.12
C LEU A 590 -6.88 -51.01 -45.86
N ALA A 591 -6.30 -51.20 -44.67
CA ALA A 591 -5.00 -50.62 -44.35
C ALA A 591 -3.90 -51.33 -45.17
N PRO A 592 -3.05 -50.61 -45.92
CA PRO A 592 -1.96 -51.21 -46.71
C PRO A 592 -0.93 -51.92 -45.84
N ALA A 593 -0.27 -52.93 -46.39
CA ALA A 593 0.73 -53.72 -45.66
C ALA A 593 2.03 -52.92 -45.37
N ASP A 594 2.24 -51.79 -46.03
CA ASP A 594 3.39 -50.88 -45.85
C ASP A 594 3.19 -49.89 -44.70
N TYR A 595 2.02 -49.89 -44.04
CA TYR A 595 1.77 -49.09 -42.89
C TYR A 595 2.37 -49.72 -41.64
N GLU A 596 3.23 -48.97 -40.94
CA GLU A 596 3.77 -49.40 -39.64
C GLU A 596 2.82 -48.93 -38.51
N ARG A 597 2.36 -49.89 -37.70
CA ARG A 597 1.47 -49.63 -36.57
C ARG A 597 2.21 -48.95 -35.44
N LYS A 598 1.75 -47.78 -35.03
CA LYS A 598 2.27 -47.02 -33.88
C LYS A 598 1.47 -47.27 -32.59
N GLN A 599 0.12 -47.33 -32.67
CA GLN A 599 -0.74 -47.46 -31.48
C GLN A 599 -2.11 -48.03 -31.85
N THR A 600 -2.65 -48.90 -30.96
CA THR A 600 -4.04 -49.38 -31.02
C THR A 600 -4.90 -48.65 -30.01
N LEU A 601 -6.02 -48.08 -30.45
CA LEU A 601 -7.02 -47.42 -29.65
C LEU A 601 -8.34 -48.24 -29.60
N VAL A 602 -9.27 -47.83 -28.73
CA VAL A 602 -10.58 -48.48 -28.60
C VAL A 602 -11.34 -48.51 -29.94
N ASN A 603 -11.35 -47.41 -30.70
CA ASN A 603 -12.14 -47.22 -31.92
C ASN A 603 -11.32 -47.01 -33.20
N ALA A 604 -10.01 -46.90 -33.14
CA ALA A 604 -9.11 -46.66 -34.28
C ALA A 604 -7.74 -47.23 -34.06
N GLU A 605 -6.95 -47.33 -35.12
CA GLU A 605 -5.53 -47.64 -35.05
C GLU A 605 -4.73 -46.53 -35.70
N ARG A 606 -3.52 -46.32 -35.19
CA ARG A 606 -2.58 -45.28 -35.64
C ARG A 606 -1.42 -45.90 -36.34
N PHE A 607 -1.16 -45.42 -37.54
CA PHE A 607 -0.10 -45.90 -38.41
C PHE A 607 0.85 -44.81 -38.81
N THR A 608 2.01 -45.17 -39.32
CA THR A 608 2.96 -44.26 -39.93
C THR A 608 3.54 -44.90 -41.20
N THR A 609 4.13 -44.07 -42.06
CA THR A 609 4.86 -44.51 -43.26
C THR A 609 6.29 -43.93 -43.21
N PRO A 610 7.26 -44.54 -43.94
CA PRO A 610 8.61 -43.98 -44.03
C PRO A 610 8.66 -42.56 -44.51
N GLU A 611 7.81 -42.19 -45.48
CA GLU A 611 7.69 -40.84 -46.01
C GLU A 611 7.15 -39.88 -44.96
N LEU A 612 6.10 -40.23 -44.23
CA LEU A 612 5.55 -39.44 -43.16
C LEU A 612 6.56 -39.19 -42.02
N LYS A 613 7.36 -40.23 -41.68
CA LYS A 613 8.47 -40.12 -40.71
C LYS A 613 9.55 -39.12 -41.16
N GLU A 614 9.86 -39.12 -42.46
CA GLU A 614 10.87 -38.23 -43.00
C GLU A 614 10.42 -36.76 -42.95
N TYR A 615 9.17 -36.47 -43.37
CA TYR A 615 8.61 -35.09 -43.24
C TYR A 615 8.47 -34.70 -41.78
N GLU A 616 8.01 -35.59 -40.90
CA GLU A 616 7.95 -35.37 -39.47
C GLU A 616 9.31 -34.90 -38.93
N ARG A 617 10.38 -35.66 -39.22
CA ARG A 617 11.74 -35.32 -38.77
C ARG A 617 12.18 -33.95 -39.28
N LYS A 618 11.94 -33.65 -40.59
CA LYS A 618 12.28 -32.37 -41.20
C LYS A 618 11.53 -31.20 -40.52
N ILE A 619 10.22 -31.33 -40.26
CA ILE A 619 9.39 -30.29 -39.66
C ILE A 619 9.79 -30.07 -38.21
N LEU A 620 9.98 -31.16 -37.42
CA LEU A 620 10.34 -31.03 -36.01
C LEU A 620 11.73 -30.42 -35.84
N SER A 621 12.73 -30.87 -36.60
CA SER A 621 14.08 -30.28 -36.55
C SER A 621 14.10 -28.81 -36.97
N ALA A 622 13.30 -28.45 -37.99
CA ALA A 622 13.18 -27.07 -38.44
C ALA A 622 12.47 -26.20 -37.36
N HIS A 623 11.46 -26.76 -36.69
CA HIS A 623 10.75 -26.07 -35.62
C HIS A 623 11.65 -25.81 -34.39
N ASP A 624 12.34 -26.86 -33.90
CA ASP A 624 13.23 -26.75 -32.75
C ASP A 624 14.36 -25.71 -33.04
N ARG A 625 14.96 -25.77 -34.25
CA ARG A 625 15.99 -24.84 -34.66
C ARG A 625 15.45 -23.42 -34.82
N SER A 626 14.22 -23.23 -35.32
CA SER A 626 13.56 -21.94 -35.39
C SER A 626 13.39 -21.30 -33.99
N ILE A 627 12.96 -22.10 -33.01
CA ILE A 627 12.81 -21.63 -31.63
C ILE A 627 14.17 -21.19 -31.02
N GLU A 628 15.25 -21.92 -31.30
CA GLU A 628 16.59 -21.54 -30.84
C GLU A 628 17.03 -20.18 -31.41
N ILE A 629 16.83 -20.00 -32.73
CA ILE A 629 17.15 -18.72 -33.39
C ILE A 629 16.27 -17.59 -32.83
N GLU A 630 14.97 -17.83 -32.66
CA GLU A 630 14.06 -16.84 -32.09
C GLU A 630 14.45 -16.45 -30.67
N LYS A 631 14.86 -17.41 -29.83
CA LYS A 631 15.37 -17.16 -28.47
C LYS A 631 16.64 -16.29 -28.50
N ARG A 632 17.58 -16.56 -29.40
CA ARG A 632 18.80 -15.77 -29.58
C ARG A 632 18.48 -14.32 -29.96
N ILE A 633 17.67 -14.14 -31.01
CA ILE A 633 17.29 -12.80 -31.50
C ILE A 633 16.51 -12.03 -30.43
N PHE A 634 15.61 -12.69 -29.72
CA PHE A 634 14.87 -12.09 -28.63
C PHE A 634 15.79 -11.69 -27.46
N GLY A 635 16.79 -12.49 -27.12
CA GLY A 635 17.81 -12.16 -26.13
C GLY A 635 18.65 -10.94 -26.51
N GLU A 636 19.06 -10.85 -27.80
CA GLU A 636 19.75 -9.67 -28.34
C GLU A 636 18.88 -8.41 -28.30
N LEU A 637 17.57 -8.55 -28.62
CA LEU A 637 16.62 -7.45 -28.53
C LEU A 637 16.45 -6.96 -27.09
N ARG A 638 16.33 -7.87 -26.13
CA ARG A 638 16.24 -7.51 -24.70
C ARG A 638 17.48 -6.77 -24.25
N LYS A 639 18.66 -7.25 -24.60
CA LYS A 639 19.94 -6.57 -24.29
C LYS A 639 19.95 -5.15 -24.84
N PHE A 640 19.53 -4.94 -26.08
CA PHE A 640 19.44 -3.62 -26.70
C PHE A 640 18.46 -2.69 -25.94
N VAL A 641 17.31 -3.20 -25.49
CA VAL A 641 16.37 -2.42 -24.66
C VAL A 641 17.02 -2.02 -23.33
N LEU A 642 17.75 -2.95 -22.68
CA LEU A 642 18.43 -2.68 -21.40
C LEU A 642 19.58 -1.68 -21.53
N GLU A 643 20.26 -1.59 -22.68
CA GLU A 643 21.23 -0.53 -22.96
C GLU A 643 20.61 0.88 -22.95
N SER A 644 19.28 0.96 -23.16
CA SER A 644 18.50 2.19 -23.07
C SER A 644 17.74 2.37 -21.74
N ALA A 645 17.99 1.53 -20.74
CA ALA A 645 17.22 1.51 -19.49
C ALA A 645 17.17 2.89 -18.80
N SER A 646 18.29 3.59 -18.65
CA SER A 646 18.34 4.93 -18.05
C SER A 646 17.52 5.97 -18.80
N ARG A 647 17.47 5.88 -20.15
CA ARG A 647 16.66 6.76 -21.00
C ARG A 647 15.17 6.49 -20.77
N ILE A 648 14.78 5.20 -20.75
CA ILE A 648 13.40 4.76 -20.49
C ILE A 648 12.93 5.23 -19.11
N ARG A 649 13.73 5.02 -18.06
CA ARG A 649 13.40 5.47 -16.71
C ARG A 649 13.27 6.97 -16.58
N ARG A 650 14.16 7.74 -17.22
CA ARG A 650 14.07 9.22 -17.24
C ARG A 650 12.79 9.69 -17.89
N SER A 651 12.41 9.09 -19.01
CA SER A 651 11.13 9.38 -19.67
C SER A 651 9.92 8.94 -18.83
N SER A 652 10.00 7.78 -18.17
CA SER A 652 8.95 7.29 -17.25
C SER A 652 8.71 8.26 -16.09
N ALA A 653 9.78 8.74 -15.47
CA ALA A 653 9.69 9.75 -14.40
C ALA A 653 9.11 11.08 -14.91
N ALA A 654 9.46 11.51 -16.13
CA ALA A 654 8.89 12.70 -16.76
C ALA A 654 7.40 12.53 -17.06
N VAL A 655 6.98 11.34 -17.52
CA VAL A 655 5.55 10.98 -17.72
C VAL A 655 4.79 11.03 -16.40
N ALA A 656 5.34 10.44 -15.32
CA ALA A 656 4.71 10.43 -13.99
C ALA A 656 4.49 11.86 -13.46
N GLU A 657 5.50 12.72 -13.60
CA GLU A 657 5.42 14.11 -13.14
C GLU A 657 4.45 14.95 -13.98
N ALA A 658 4.45 14.75 -15.29
CA ALA A 658 3.48 15.40 -16.19
C ALA A 658 2.04 14.98 -15.87
N ASP A 659 1.80 13.68 -15.58
CA ASP A 659 0.49 13.17 -15.22
C ASP A 659 0.03 13.71 -13.87
N LEU A 660 0.93 13.81 -12.87
CA LEU A 660 0.63 14.41 -11.58
C LEU A 660 0.18 15.88 -11.69
N LEU A 661 0.91 16.69 -12.48
CA LEU A 661 0.57 18.10 -12.68
C LEU A 661 -0.75 18.26 -13.45
N ALA A 662 -0.96 17.44 -14.49
CA ALA A 662 -2.21 17.42 -15.23
C ALA A 662 -3.40 16.95 -14.39
N CYS A 663 -3.17 16.00 -13.46
CA CYS A 663 -4.14 15.53 -12.48
C CYS A 663 -4.56 16.68 -11.55
N PHE A 664 -3.62 17.40 -10.93
CA PHE A 664 -3.91 18.55 -10.06
C PHE A 664 -4.68 19.64 -10.80
N ALA A 665 -4.29 19.98 -12.02
CA ALA A 665 -4.97 20.97 -12.82
C ALA A 665 -6.40 20.53 -13.21
N HIS A 666 -6.59 19.26 -13.52
CA HIS A 666 -7.90 18.70 -13.84
C HIS A 666 -8.85 18.74 -12.65
N LEU A 667 -8.39 18.31 -11.47
CA LEU A 667 -9.17 18.36 -10.22
C LEU A 667 -9.49 19.80 -9.84
N ALA A 668 -8.52 20.71 -9.95
CA ALA A 668 -8.72 22.13 -9.62
C ALA A 668 -9.83 22.75 -10.49
N ALA A 669 -9.85 22.46 -11.77
CA ALA A 669 -10.89 22.97 -12.68
C ALA A 669 -12.26 22.34 -12.42
N GLY A 670 -12.30 21.02 -12.19
CA GLY A 670 -13.57 20.29 -11.94
C GLY A 670 -14.21 20.60 -10.60
N ARG A 671 -13.39 20.87 -9.56
CA ARG A 671 -13.85 21.00 -8.16
C ARG A 671 -13.69 22.42 -7.60
N ARG A 672 -13.38 23.40 -8.45
CA ARG A 672 -13.21 24.80 -8.06
C ARG A 672 -12.20 24.95 -6.90
N TYR A 673 -11.03 24.32 -7.04
CA TYR A 673 -9.92 24.54 -6.13
C TYR A 673 -9.13 25.77 -6.53
N THR A 674 -8.58 26.47 -5.55
CA THR A 674 -7.86 27.72 -5.76
C THR A 674 -6.37 27.56 -5.48
N ARG A 675 -5.55 28.39 -6.15
CA ARG A 675 -4.09 28.43 -5.93
C ARG A 675 -3.79 28.99 -4.56
N PRO A 676 -3.05 28.27 -3.68
CA PRO A 676 -2.57 28.80 -2.41
C PRO A 676 -1.52 29.91 -2.61
N LYS A 677 -1.37 30.75 -1.58
CA LYS A 677 -0.29 31.74 -1.49
C LYS A 677 0.64 31.35 -0.35
N LEU A 678 1.92 31.13 -0.67
CA LEU A 678 2.92 30.88 0.36
C LEU A 678 3.26 32.19 1.10
N ALA A 679 3.56 32.08 2.39
CA ALA A 679 3.96 33.15 3.27
C ALA A 679 5.23 32.78 4.04
N ASP A 680 6.07 33.76 4.35
CA ASP A 680 7.25 33.57 5.20
C ASP A 680 6.87 33.43 6.69
N GLU A 681 5.76 34.04 7.07
CA GLU A 681 5.21 34.01 8.42
C GLU A 681 4.53 32.63 8.69
N PRO A 682 4.59 32.10 9.90
CA PRO A 682 3.94 30.84 10.27
C PRO A 682 2.41 31.01 10.42
N VAL A 683 1.73 31.29 9.32
CA VAL A 683 0.29 31.51 9.22
C VAL A 683 -0.41 30.35 8.54
N LEU A 684 -1.64 30.09 8.91
CA LEU A 684 -2.63 29.28 8.19
C LEU A 684 -3.93 30.06 8.16
N GLU A 685 -4.23 30.69 7.05
CA GLU A 685 -5.43 31.49 6.82
C GLU A 685 -6.16 30.95 5.60
N ALA A 686 -7.31 30.34 5.82
CA ALA A 686 -8.16 29.77 4.79
C ALA A 686 -9.57 30.35 4.89
N VAL A 687 -10.09 30.83 3.76
CA VAL A 687 -11.44 31.36 3.65
C VAL A 687 -12.33 30.35 2.93
N ALA A 688 -13.50 30.08 3.48
CA ALA A 688 -14.50 29.16 2.94
C ALA A 688 -13.88 27.80 2.58
N ALA A 689 -13.11 27.25 3.49
CA ALA A 689 -12.41 25.97 3.32
C ALA A 689 -13.37 24.79 3.39
N ARG A 690 -13.10 23.76 2.61
CA ARG A 690 -13.91 22.54 2.49
C ARG A 690 -13.04 21.31 2.71
N HIS A 691 -13.63 20.22 3.20
CA HIS A 691 -12.92 18.95 3.37
C HIS A 691 -12.97 18.16 2.05
N PRO A 692 -11.85 17.93 1.37
CA PRO A 692 -11.86 17.37 0.00
C PRO A 692 -12.56 16.00 -0.11
N VAL A 693 -12.32 15.12 0.88
CA VAL A 693 -12.87 13.75 0.88
C VAL A 693 -14.37 13.77 1.18
N ILE A 694 -14.79 14.49 2.24
CA ILE A 694 -16.19 14.50 2.66
C ILE A 694 -17.05 15.26 1.63
N GLU A 695 -16.55 16.37 1.06
CA GLU A 695 -17.24 17.09 -0.02
C GLU A 695 -17.54 16.16 -1.19
N GLN A 696 -16.54 15.41 -1.67
CA GLN A 696 -16.72 14.48 -2.77
C GLN A 696 -17.69 13.35 -2.41
N TRP A 697 -17.57 12.77 -1.21
CA TRP A 697 -18.46 11.73 -0.74
C TRP A 697 -19.93 12.21 -0.73
N MET A 698 -20.20 13.42 -0.20
CA MET A 698 -21.53 14.01 -0.16
C MET A 698 -22.08 14.29 -1.57
N GLU A 699 -21.24 14.71 -2.51
CA GLU A 699 -21.64 14.92 -3.91
C GLU A 699 -22.00 13.60 -4.60
N GLU A 700 -21.22 12.54 -4.41
CA GLU A 700 -21.44 11.21 -4.99
C GLU A 700 -22.69 10.53 -4.39
N THR A 701 -22.91 10.63 -3.07
CA THR A 701 -24.05 10.05 -2.37
C THR A 701 -25.30 10.92 -2.45
N ARG A 702 -25.17 12.16 -2.91
CA ARG A 702 -26.25 13.17 -2.96
C ARG A 702 -26.84 13.51 -1.57
N GLU A 703 -26.03 13.43 -0.54
CA GLU A 703 -26.41 13.72 0.85
C GLU A 703 -26.41 15.22 1.22
N GLY A 704 -26.34 16.11 0.24
CA GLY A 704 -26.36 17.55 0.43
C GLY A 704 -25.09 18.25 -0.06
N ARG A 705 -24.77 19.41 0.53
CA ARG A 705 -23.56 20.16 0.22
C ARG A 705 -22.72 20.32 1.49
N PHE A 706 -21.41 20.21 1.33
CA PHE A 706 -20.48 20.48 2.40
C PHE A 706 -20.55 21.95 2.81
N ILE A 707 -20.59 22.23 4.11
CA ILE A 707 -20.59 23.59 4.66
C ILE A 707 -19.14 24.04 4.85
N ALA A 708 -18.75 25.09 4.13
CA ALA A 708 -17.41 25.64 4.17
C ALA A 708 -17.17 26.39 5.48
N ASN A 709 -15.94 26.34 6.01
CA ASN A 709 -15.56 27.00 7.26
C ASN A 709 -14.20 27.69 7.12
N ASP A 710 -14.05 28.84 7.77
CA ASP A 710 -12.81 29.58 7.81
C ASP A 710 -11.85 28.98 8.84
N VAL A 711 -10.54 29.06 8.56
CA VAL A 711 -9.47 28.66 9.50
C VAL A 711 -8.46 29.80 9.57
N TYR A 712 -8.21 30.29 10.80
CA TYR A 712 -7.18 31.32 11.02
C TYR A 712 -6.30 30.94 12.20
N LEU A 713 -5.03 30.65 11.94
CA LEU A 713 -3.98 30.41 12.92
C LEU A 713 -2.74 31.21 12.54
N ASN A 714 -2.11 31.85 13.52
CA ASN A 714 -0.86 32.56 13.32
C ASN A 714 0.07 32.36 14.52
N ALA A 715 1.14 31.60 14.31
CA ALA A 715 2.19 31.37 15.30
C ALA A 715 3.20 32.53 15.37
N GLY A 716 3.05 33.57 14.53
CA GLY A 716 3.80 34.84 14.59
C GLY A 716 3.36 35.75 15.76
N ASP A 717 3.64 37.02 15.63
CA ASP A 717 3.36 37.96 16.72
C ASP A 717 1.89 38.41 16.79
N GLU A 718 1.19 38.34 15.67
CA GLU A 718 -0.21 38.79 15.57
C GLU A 718 -1.15 37.58 15.33
N GLY A 719 -2.21 37.47 16.13
CA GLY A 719 -3.26 36.49 15.99
C GLY A 719 -3.15 35.26 16.90
N PRO A 720 -4.14 34.34 16.83
CA PRO A 720 -4.16 33.13 17.65
C PRO A 720 -3.25 32.07 17.07
N SER A 721 -2.42 31.47 17.93
CA SER A 721 -1.67 30.26 17.58
C SER A 721 -2.42 28.97 17.96
N LEU A 722 -3.42 29.07 18.86
CA LEU A 722 -4.20 27.96 19.38
C LEU A 722 -5.70 28.25 19.32
N LEU A 723 -6.47 27.36 18.70
CA LEU A 723 -7.91 27.38 18.61
C LEU A 723 -8.52 26.27 19.45
N LEU A 724 -9.33 26.65 20.46
CA LEU A 724 -10.12 25.71 21.25
C LEU A 724 -11.50 25.53 20.62
N VAL A 725 -11.78 24.33 20.08
CA VAL A 725 -13.03 24.05 19.36
C VAL A 725 -13.97 23.28 20.27
N THR A 726 -15.09 23.92 20.67
CA THR A 726 -16.09 23.32 21.56
C THR A 726 -17.41 23.02 20.84
N GLY A 727 -18.23 22.15 21.43
CA GLY A 727 -19.54 21.75 20.88
C GLY A 727 -19.74 20.24 20.80
N PRO A 728 -20.89 19.80 20.28
CA PRO A 728 -21.24 18.37 20.20
C PRO A 728 -20.38 17.62 19.18
N ASN A 729 -20.14 16.32 19.41
CA ASN A 729 -19.29 15.50 18.55
C ASN A 729 -19.83 15.36 17.11
N MET A 730 -21.14 15.23 16.94
CA MET A 730 -21.81 15.17 15.64
C MET A 730 -21.82 16.51 14.90
N GLY A 731 -21.33 17.59 15.49
CA GLY A 731 -21.31 18.92 14.89
C GLY A 731 -20.17 19.18 13.92
N GLY A 732 -19.22 18.25 13.77
CA GLY A 732 -18.13 18.34 12.78
C GLY A 732 -16.79 18.86 13.32
N LYS A 733 -16.53 18.84 14.64
CA LYS A 733 -15.23 19.27 15.23
C LYS A 733 -14.04 18.54 14.60
N SER A 734 -14.06 17.20 14.63
CA SER A 734 -12.97 16.38 14.08
C SER A 734 -12.81 16.57 12.56
N THR A 735 -13.92 16.79 11.84
CA THR A 735 -13.91 17.12 10.41
C THR A 735 -13.20 18.45 10.16
N TYR A 736 -13.46 19.46 11.00
CA TYR A 736 -12.82 20.78 10.90
C TYR A 736 -11.30 20.70 11.16
N LEU A 737 -10.88 19.92 12.16
CA LEU A 737 -9.45 19.67 12.41
C LEU A 737 -8.78 19.01 11.21
N ARG A 738 -9.36 17.92 10.72
CA ARG A 738 -8.83 17.17 9.57
C ARG A 738 -8.80 18.03 8.30
N GLN A 739 -9.83 18.86 8.07
CA GLN A 739 -9.89 19.82 6.95
C GLN A 739 -8.65 20.74 6.93
N ALA A 740 -8.27 21.30 8.08
CA ALA A 740 -7.11 22.18 8.18
C ALA A 740 -5.80 21.45 7.78
N ALA A 741 -5.63 20.20 8.24
CA ALA A 741 -4.48 19.39 7.84
C ALA A 741 -4.48 19.04 6.34
N MET A 742 -5.64 18.70 5.77
CA MET A 742 -5.77 18.39 4.34
C MET A 742 -5.39 19.59 3.47
N LEU A 743 -5.77 20.81 3.87
CA LEU A 743 -5.38 22.04 3.15
C LEU A 743 -3.86 22.23 3.14
N VAL A 744 -3.21 22.02 4.28
CA VAL A 744 -1.75 22.11 4.40
C VAL A 744 -1.07 21.06 3.53
N LEU A 745 -1.51 19.80 3.61
CA LEU A 745 -0.98 18.70 2.80
C LEU A 745 -1.10 19.01 1.31
N MET A 746 -2.30 19.36 0.84
CA MET A 746 -2.54 19.65 -0.58
C MET A 746 -1.71 20.86 -1.04
N ALA A 747 -1.62 21.91 -0.24
CA ALA A 747 -0.78 23.06 -0.55
C ALA A 747 0.70 22.67 -0.68
N GLN A 748 1.25 21.94 0.30
CA GLN A 748 2.67 21.54 0.24
C GLN A 748 2.96 20.41 -0.75
N MET A 749 1.95 19.72 -1.26
CA MET A 749 2.08 18.86 -2.46
C MET A 749 2.26 19.67 -3.74
N GLY A 750 1.98 20.96 -3.75
CA GLY A 750 1.93 21.81 -4.96
C GLY A 750 0.59 21.72 -5.70
N SER A 751 -0.46 21.22 -5.05
CA SER A 751 -1.82 21.18 -5.57
C SER A 751 -2.59 22.45 -5.21
N PHE A 752 -3.63 22.77 -5.97
CA PHE A 752 -4.64 23.74 -5.57
C PHE A 752 -5.54 23.13 -4.48
N VAL A 753 -6.22 23.96 -3.70
CA VAL A 753 -6.92 23.58 -2.48
C VAL A 753 -8.42 23.91 -2.51
N PRO A 754 -9.26 23.14 -1.83
CA PRO A 754 -10.71 23.38 -1.72
C PRO A 754 -11.04 24.55 -0.76
N ALA A 755 -10.73 25.77 -1.17
CA ALA A 755 -10.99 27.00 -0.43
C ALA A 755 -11.24 28.16 -1.40
N GLU A 756 -11.81 29.27 -0.96
CA GLU A 756 -11.84 30.51 -1.75
C GLU A 756 -10.46 31.16 -1.80
N SER A 757 -9.74 31.11 -0.68
CA SER A 757 -8.33 31.52 -0.61
C SER A 757 -7.61 30.77 0.50
N LEU A 758 -6.30 30.55 0.31
CA LEU A 758 -5.40 30.01 1.32
C LEU A 758 -4.10 30.80 1.32
N ARG A 759 -3.68 31.29 2.50
CA ARG A 759 -2.36 31.84 2.77
C ARG A 759 -1.68 30.95 3.80
N LEU A 760 -0.52 30.40 3.45
CA LEU A 760 0.15 29.35 4.22
C LEU A 760 1.63 29.64 4.40
N GLY A 761 2.09 29.76 5.67
CA GLY A 761 3.49 29.58 6.01
C GLY A 761 3.82 28.10 6.13
N LEU A 762 4.95 27.67 5.55
CA LEU A 762 5.32 26.27 5.48
C LEU A 762 5.25 25.57 6.85
N VAL A 763 4.72 24.38 6.85
CA VAL A 763 4.62 23.46 7.98
C VAL A 763 5.74 22.43 7.85
N ASP A 764 6.50 22.24 8.92
CA ASP A 764 7.57 21.26 8.97
C ASP A 764 7.07 19.86 9.35
N ARG A 765 6.04 19.80 10.22
CA ARG A 765 5.45 18.54 10.67
C ARG A 765 3.99 18.69 11.05
N ILE A 766 3.19 17.68 10.76
CA ILE A 766 1.80 17.60 11.23
C ILE A 766 1.72 16.50 12.28
N TYR A 767 1.14 16.85 13.44
CA TYR A 767 0.84 15.91 14.51
C TYR A 767 -0.65 15.75 14.66
N THR A 768 -1.11 14.53 14.84
CA THR A 768 -2.52 14.26 15.10
C THR A 768 -2.69 13.35 16.31
N ARG A 769 -3.56 13.78 17.21
CA ARG A 769 -4.12 12.95 18.26
C ARG A 769 -5.65 13.00 18.11
N ILE A 770 -6.21 12.10 17.28
CA ILE A 770 -7.63 12.04 16.91
C ILE A 770 -8.15 10.65 17.22
N GLY A 771 -9.09 10.54 18.16
CA GLY A 771 -9.76 9.29 18.54
C GLY A 771 -8.86 8.24 19.21
N ALA A 772 -9.40 7.44 20.12
CA ALA A 772 -8.72 6.28 20.67
C ALA A 772 -8.99 5.08 19.75
N SER A 773 -7.99 4.57 19.06
CA SER A 773 -8.07 3.21 18.54
C SER A 773 -7.84 2.26 19.71
N ASP A 774 -8.89 1.54 20.12
CA ASP A 774 -8.78 0.45 21.10
C ASP A 774 -7.81 -0.61 20.57
N ASN A 775 -6.57 -0.53 21.00
CA ASN A 775 -5.56 -1.54 20.72
C ASN A 775 -5.51 -2.56 21.87
N VAL A 776 -6.66 -3.18 22.14
CA VAL A 776 -6.87 -4.14 23.23
C VAL A 776 -5.91 -5.34 23.12
N ALA A 777 -5.45 -5.65 21.91
CA ALA A 777 -4.56 -6.79 21.64
C ALA A 777 -3.15 -6.68 22.27
N ARG A 778 -2.74 -5.49 22.76
CA ARG A 778 -1.39 -5.27 23.33
C ARG A 778 -1.35 -5.01 24.83
N GLY A 779 -2.49 -5.07 25.54
CA GLY A 779 -2.54 -4.87 26.98
C GLY A 779 -2.10 -3.47 27.47
N ARG A 780 -1.93 -2.48 26.56
CA ARG A 780 -1.68 -1.09 26.94
C ARG A 780 -3.01 -0.37 27.11
N SER A 781 -3.16 0.35 28.23
CA SER A 781 -4.30 1.25 28.44
C SER A 781 -4.36 2.28 27.32
N THR A 782 -5.56 2.56 26.80
CA THR A 782 -5.83 3.63 25.83
C THR A 782 -5.29 4.97 26.31
N PHE A 783 -5.37 5.23 27.62
CA PHE A 783 -4.80 6.41 28.24
C PHE A 783 -3.26 6.46 28.15
N MET A 784 -2.56 5.34 28.34
CA MET A 784 -1.10 5.31 28.20
C MET A 784 -0.63 5.57 26.77
N VAL A 785 -1.36 5.04 25.78
CA VAL A 785 -1.09 5.33 24.36
C VAL A 785 -1.28 6.84 24.10
N GLU A 786 -2.38 7.40 24.57
CA GLU A 786 -2.67 8.82 24.46
C GLU A 786 -1.56 9.69 25.07
N MET A 787 -1.10 9.36 26.27
CA MET A 787 -0.04 10.12 26.94
C MET A 787 1.31 9.98 26.23
N THR A 788 1.62 8.82 25.65
CA THR A 788 2.84 8.62 24.86
C THR A 788 2.83 9.47 23.59
N GLU A 789 1.71 9.48 22.84
CA GLU A 789 1.53 10.31 21.66
C GLU A 789 1.64 11.81 22.03
N THR A 790 0.97 12.23 23.10
CA THR A 790 1.04 13.63 23.58
C THR A 790 2.46 14.00 24.01
N ALA A 791 3.16 13.13 24.71
CA ALA A 791 4.56 13.38 25.09
C ALA A 791 5.47 13.54 23.87
N THR A 792 5.26 12.75 22.83
CA THR A 792 6.00 12.91 21.57
C THR A 792 5.74 14.27 20.96
N ILE A 793 4.48 14.70 20.89
CA ILE A 793 4.09 16.02 20.38
C ILE A 793 4.79 17.14 21.17
N LEU A 794 4.66 17.13 22.49
CA LEU A 794 5.19 18.18 23.35
C LEU A 794 6.73 18.30 23.32
N ASN A 795 7.42 17.17 23.14
CA ASN A 795 8.89 17.14 23.11
C ASN A 795 9.51 17.44 21.73
N THR A 796 8.75 17.29 20.63
CA THR A 796 9.33 17.37 19.27
C THR A 796 8.69 18.44 18.38
N ALA A 797 7.54 19.01 18.75
CA ALA A 797 6.88 20.04 17.96
C ALA A 797 7.68 21.34 17.97
N THR A 798 7.67 22.04 16.84
CA THR A 798 8.30 23.33 16.61
C THR A 798 7.24 24.43 16.40
N ARG A 799 7.65 25.68 16.37
CA ARG A 799 6.77 26.80 16.03
C ARG A 799 6.16 26.70 14.62
N ARG A 800 6.80 25.93 13.72
CA ARG A 800 6.31 25.71 12.37
C ARG A 800 5.37 24.52 12.26
N SER A 801 5.23 23.71 13.30
CA SER A 801 4.38 22.52 13.29
C SER A 801 2.88 22.87 13.29
N LEU A 802 2.07 21.94 12.79
CA LEU A 802 0.61 21.95 12.92
C LEU A 802 0.20 20.80 13.83
N ILE A 803 -0.52 21.12 14.91
CA ILE A 803 -0.94 20.16 15.93
C ILE A 803 -2.47 20.05 15.95
N LEU A 804 -2.99 18.83 15.84
CA LEU A 804 -4.41 18.52 15.91
C LEU A 804 -4.67 17.60 17.09
N LEU A 805 -5.33 18.13 18.13
CA LEU A 805 -5.72 17.39 19.33
C LEU A 805 -7.24 17.27 19.38
N ASP A 806 -7.75 16.05 19.43
CA ASP A 806 -9.18 15.78 19.49
C ASP A 806 -9.49 14.95 20.75
N GLU A 807 -10.24 15.58 21.66
CA GLU A 807 -10.80 14.95 22.87
C GLU A 807 -9.74 14.34 23.81
N MET A 808 -8.69 15.08 24.12
CA MET A 808 -7.65 14.67 25.05
C MET A 808 -8.20 14.47 26.48
N GLY A 809 -7.73 13.43 27.18
CA GLY A 809 -8.03 13.17 28.60
C GLY A 809 -9.27 12.30 28.84
N ARG A 810 -9.83 11.62 27.82
CA ARG A 810 -11.01 10.75 27.98
C ARG A 810 -10.72 9.42 28.70
N GLY A 811 -9.47 8.97 28.68
CA GLY A 811 -9.07 7.65 29.21
C GLY A 811 -8.85 7.59 30.71
N THR A 812 -9.12 8.67 31.45
CA THR A 812 -8.89 8.79 32.91
C THR A 812 -10.06 9.47 33.62
N ALA A 813 -9.93 9.70 34.94
CA ALA A 813 -10.93 10.47 35.69
C ALA A 813 -11.08 11.89 35.12
N THR A 814 -12.30 12.43 35.16
CA THR A 814 -12.65 13.70 34.50
C THR A 814 -11.73 14.86 34.91
N PHE A 815 -11.42 14.98 36.19
CA PHE A 815 -10.55 16.05 36.72
C PHE A 815 -9.08 15.88 36.33
N ASP A 816 -8.57 14.65 36.29
CA ASP A 816 -7.21 14.36 35.83
C ASP A 816 -7.09 14.71 34.33
N GLY A 817 -8.09 14.27 33.52
CA GLY A 817 -8.15 14.56 32.11
C GLY A 817 -8.20 16.07 31.81
N LEU A 818 -9.06 16.81 32.53
CA LEU A 818 -9.14 18.25 32.44
C LEU A 818 -7.82 18.95 32.81
N SER A 819 -7.19 18.50 33.93
CA SER A 819 -5.93 19.10 34.40
C SER A 819 -4.80 18.88 33.39
N LEU A 820 -4.70 17.69 32.82
CA LEU A 820 -3.72 17.39 31.78
C LEU A 820 -3.97 18.19 30.49
N ALA A 821 -5.23 18.30 30.06
CA ALA A 821 -5.59 19.09 28.89
C ALA A 821 -5.28 20.57 29.08
N TRP A 822 -5.58 21.11 30.31
CA TRP A 822 -5.26 22.48 30.68
C TRP A 822 -3.75 22.77 30.62
N ALA A 823 -2.95 21.96 31.31
CA ALA A 823 -1.50 22.08 31.33
C ALA A 823 -0.89 21.95 29.93
N THR A 824 -1.45 21.04 29.08
CA THR A 824 -1.02 20.90 27.70
C THR A 824 -1.26 22.13 26.85
N VAL A 825 -2.41 22.79 27.00
CA VAL A 825 -2.71 24.05 26.30
C VAL A 825 -1.75 25.15 26.74
N GLU A 826 -1.50 25.27 28.07
CA GLU A 826 -0.55 26.27 28.61
C GLU A 826 0.87 26.03 28.10
N TYR A 827 1.33 24.77 28.07
CA TYR A 827 2.65 24.39 27.56
C TYR A 827 2.79 24.70 26.06
N LEU A 828 1.81 24.30 25.26
CA LEU A 828 1.81 24.55 23.80
C LEU A 828 1.80 26.08 23.52
N HIS A 829 1.10 26.87 24.34
CA HIS A 829 1.09 28.32 24.20
C HIS A 829 2.42 28.97 24.59
N ALA A 830 3.03 28.54 25.72
CA ALA A 830 4.20 29.20 26.31
C ALA A 830 5.52 28.75 25.66
N GLU A 831 5.69 27.45 25.47
CA GLU A 831 6.98 26.86 25.09
C GLU A 831 7.05 26.58 23.57
N THR A 832 6.03 26.01 22.99
CA THR A 832 6.06 25.60 21.58
C THR A 832 5.64 26.71 20.63
N GLY A 833 4.53 27.39 20.94
CA GLY A 833 3.93 28.42 20.11
C GLY A 833 3.46 27.93 18.74
N ALA A 834 3.27 26.61 18.57
CA ALA A 834 2.86 25.96 17.33
C ALA A 834 1.41 26.29 16.96
N ARG A 835 1.10 26.18 15.66
CA ARG A 835 -0.29 26.26 15.17
C ARG A 835 -1.06 25.06 15.67
N THR A 836 -2.03 25.27 16.56
CA THR A 836 -2.75 24.18 17.24
C THR A 836 -4.25 24.32 17.10
N LEU A 837 -4.92 23.24 16.73
CA LEU A 837 -6.37 23.05 16.77
C LEU A 837 -6.68 22.01 17.85
N PHE A 838 -7.39 22.42 18.89
CA PHE A 838 -7.72 21.57 20.04
C PHE A 838 -9.23 21.44 20.18
N ALA A 839 -9.80 20.33 19.72
CA ALA A 839 -11.21 20.03 19.94
C ALA A 839 -11.41 19.39 21.33
N THR A 840 -12.34 19.89 22.09
CA THR A 840 -12.58 19.43 23.45
C THR A 840 -14.07 19.42 23.82
N HIS A 841 -14.40 18.58 24.78
CA HIS A 841 -15.69 18.61 25.49
C HIS A 841 -15.61 19.25 26.88
N TYR A 842 -14.39 19.62 27.32
CA TYR A 842 -14.20 20.39 28.57
C TYR A 842 -14.49 21.86 28.34
N HIS A 843 -15.64 22.32 28.82
CA HIS A 843 -16.04 23.74 28.68
C HIS A 843 -15.15 24.68 29.51
N GLU A 844 -14.57 24.17 30.58
CA GLU A 844 -13.68 24.88 31.48
C GLU A 844 -12.44 25.43 30.78
N LEU A 845 -11.93 24.71 29.76
CA LEU A 845 -10.79 25.16 28.95
C LEU A 845 -11.05 26.48 28.22
N THR A 846 -12.32 26.84 27.99
CA THR A 846 -12.66 28.09 27.30
C THR A 846 -12.24 29.34 28.06
N MET A 847 -12.05 29.23 29.38
CA MET A 847 -11.53 30.32 30.21
C MET A 847 -10.07 30.70 29.90
N LEU A 848 -9.35 29.81 29.19
CA LEU A 848 -7.97 30.10 28.82
C LEU A 848 -7.84 31.23 27.78
N GLU A 849 -8.87 31.54 26.99
CA GLU A 849 -8.87 32.69 26.08
C GLU A 849 -8.68 34.01 26.83
N GLU A 850 -9.24 34.15 28.03
CA GLU A 850 -9.11 35.35 28.86
C GLU A 850 -7.69 35.47 29.45
N LYS A 851 -7.01 34.35 29.69
CA LYS A 851 -5.69 34.29 30.33
C LYS A 851 -4.53 34.30 29.33
N LEU A 852 -4.72 33.71 28.17
CA LEU A 852 -3.68 33.43 27.18
C LEU A 852 -3.96 34.21 25.88
N LYS A 853 -3.13 35.19 25.55
CA LYS A 853 -3.36 36.11 24.44
C LYS A 853 -3.48 35.48 23.04
N LYS A 854 -2.86 34.32 22.83
CA LYS A 854 -2.85 33.62 21.53
C LYS A 854 -3.80 32.44 21.49
N VAL A 855 -4.68 32.28 22.48
CA VAL A 855 -5.75 31.30 22.50
C VAL A 855 -7.05 31.95 22.06
N ARG A 856 -7.82 31.26 21.20
CA ARG A 856 -9.13 31.70 20.74
C ARG A 856 -10.14 30.56 20.82
N ASN A 857 -11.33 30.87 21.35
CA ASN A 857 -12.43 29.92 21.39
C ASN A 857 -13.23 29.93 20.10
N LEU A 858 -13.55 28.74 19.64
CA LEU A 858 -14.47 28.46 18.54
C LEU A 858 -15.56 27.51 19.02
N ARG A 859 -16.74 27.63 18.46
CA ARG A 859 -17.87 26.73 18.73
C ARG A 859 -18.49 26.23 17.45
N VAL A 860 -19.06 25.03 17.53
CA VAL A 860 -19.90 24.48 16.46
C VAL A 860 -21.27 25.16 16.52
N GLY A 861 -21.76 25.65 15.38
CA GLY A 861 -23.10 26.26 15.27
C GLY A 861 -24.19 25.20 15.43
N VAL A 862 -25.10 25.45 16.38
CA VAL A 862 -26.24 24.58 16.65
C VAL A 862 -27.48 25.45 16.74
N LYS A 863 -28.57 25.04 16.07
CA LYS A 863 -29.85 25.70 16.12
C LYS A 863 -30.87 24.82 16.84
N GLU A 864 -31.47 25.36 17.90
CA GLU A 864 -32.58 24.73 18.59
C GLU A 864 -33.88 24.97 17.77
N ALA A 865 -34.60 23.90 17.42
CA ALA A 865 -35.87 23.95 16.71
C ALA A 865 -36.94 23.23 17.52
N ALA A 866 -38.22 23.47 17.22
CA ALA A 866 -39.36 22.92 17.97
C ALA A 866 -39.38 21.37 18.08
N GLY A 867 -38.59 20.65 17.28
CA GLY A 867 -38.48 19.19 17.29
C GLY A 867 -37.15 18.63 17.79
N GLY A 868 -36.20 19.48 18.18
CA GLY A 868 -34.85 19.07 18.60
C GLY A 868 -33.76 20.05 18.16
N ILE A 869 -32.52 19.56 18.09
CA ILE A 869 -31.38 20.34 17.64
C ILE A 869 -31.06 20.02 16.17
N VAL A 870 -30.62 21.04 15.45
CA VAL A 870 -30.07 20.93 14.09
C VAL A 870 -28.62 21.40 14.14
N PHE A 871 -27.71 20.53 13.70
CA PHE A 871 -26.31 20.89 13.54
C PHE A 871 -26.15 21.68 12.25
N LEU A 872 -25.58 22.86 12.36
CA LEU A 872 -25.36 23.73 11.20
C LEU A 872 -24.03 23.44 10.49
N HIS A 873 -23.14 22.68 11.13
CA HIS A 873 -21.81 22.33 10.64
C HIS A 873 -20.92 23.53 10.30
N ASN A 874 -21.31 24.74 10.76
CA ASN A 874 -20.49 25.94 10.71
C ASN A 874 -19.73 26.15 12.02
N ILE A 875 -18.55 26.72 11.92
CA ILE A 875 -17.69 27.05 13.07
C ILE A 875 -17.77 28.56 13.29
N GLU A 876 -18.07 28.99 14.52
CA GLU A 876 -18.26 30.36 14.92
C GLU A 876 -17.28 30.77 16.03
N VAL A 877 -16.90 32.03 16.11
CA VAL A 877 -16.08 32.53 17.18
C VAL A 877 -16.87 32.53 18.50
N GLY A 878 -16.21 32.14 19.59
CA GLY A 878 -16.75 32.08 20.94
C GLY A 878 -16.89 30.69 21.54
N ALA A 879 -17.23 30.58 22.80
CA ALA A 879 -17.41 29.35 23.53
C ALA A 879 -18.83 28.78 23.36
N ALA A 880 -18.96 27.44 23.39
CA ALA A 880 -20.27 26.80 23.44
C ALA A 880 -20.88 27.00 24.86
N SER A 881 -22.11 27.45 24.90
CA SER A 881 -22.82 27.79 26.16
C SER A 881 -23.46 26.57 26.85
N LYS A 882 -23.62 25.45 26.14
CA LYS A 882 -24.31 24.25 26.64
C LYS A 882 -23.67 22.95 26.06
N SER A 883 -23.75 21.87 26.83
CA SER A 883 -23.50 20.53 26.33
C SER A 883 -24.80 19.98 25.70
N TYR A 884 -24.66 19.33 24.54
CA TYR A 884 -25.80 18.77 23.80
C TYR A 884 -25.84 17.24 23.83
N GLY A 885 -25.08 16.60 24.74
CA GLY A 885 -24.95 15.14 24.81
C GLY A 885 -26.29 14.41 24.99
N ILE A 886 -27.21 14.95 25.83
CA ILE A 886 -28.53 14.36 26.06
C ILE A 886 -29.41 14.47 24.79
N GLU A 887 -29.30 15.57 24.07
CA GLU A 887 -30.06 15.73 22.82
C GLU A 887 -29.52 14.82 21.70
N VAL A 888 -28.21 14.62 21.63
CA VAL A 888 -27.57 13.62 20.75
C VAL A 888 -28.04 12.20 21.08
N ALA A 889 -28.09 11.86 22.38
CA ALA A 889 -28.62 10.58 22.86
C ALA A 889 -30.09 10.36 22.45
N ARG A 890 -30.90 11.43 22.47
CA ARG A 890 -32.29 11.41 21.98
C ARG A 890 -32.36 11.14 20.46
N LEU A 891 -31.49 11.80 19.70
CA LEU A 891 -31.42 11.58 18.24
C LEU A 891 -30.95 10.17 17.90
N ALA A 892 -30.10 9.57 18.72
CA ALA A 892 -29.64 8.18 18.61
C ALA A 892 -30.71 7.15 19.01
N GLY A 893 -31.91 7.61 19.44
CA GLY A 893 -33.04 6.72 19.77
C GLY A 893 -33.04 6.13 21.17
N LEU A 894 -32.32 6.74 22.16
CA LEU A 894 -32.44 6.29 23.55
C LEU A 894 -33.87 6.43 24.08
N PRO A 895 -34.35 5.51 24.95
CA PRO A 895 -35.71 5.56 25.50
C PRO A 895 -36.04 6.91 26.17
N ALA A 896 -37.21 7.45 25.93
CA ALA A 896 -37.63 8.75 26.45
C ALA A 896 -37.49 8.87 27.96
N ALA A 897 -37.79 7.80 28.73
CA ALA A 897 -37.64 7.77 30.18
C ALA A 897 -36.15 8.00 30.62
N VAL A 898 -35.17 7.44 29.88
CA VAL A 898 -33.75 7.64 30.14
C VAL A 898 -33.35 9.08 29.86
N ILE A 899 -33.81 9.66 28.75
CA ILE A 899 -33.58 11.05 28.37
C ILE A 899 -34.13 12.02 29.40
N GLU A 900 -35.39 11.84 29.86
CA GLU A 900 -35.99 12.71 30.87
C GLU A 900 -35.25 12.60 32.22
N ARG A 901 -34.85 11.40 32.61
CA ARG A 901 -34.05 11.21 33.83
C ARG A 901 -32.69 11.88 33.71
N ALA A 902 -32.00 11.72 32.57
CA ALA A 902 -30.72 12.37 32.33
C ALA A 902 -30.83 13.91 32.38
N LYS A 903 -31.87 14.49 31.81
CA LYS A 903 -32.13 15.96 31.93
C LYS A 903 -32.36 16.39 33.39
N HIS A 904 -33.06 15.55 34.16
CA HIS A 904 -33.29 15.86 35.57
C HIS A 904 -31.97 15.80 36.37
N VAL A 905 -31.14 14.82 36.17
CA VAL A 905 -29.83 14.67 36.83
C VAL A 905 -28.90 15.81 36.44
N LEU A 906 -28.83 16.20 35.16
CA LEU A 906 -28.02 17.31 34.68
C LEU A 906 -28.43 18.62 35.38
N ARG A 907 -29.73 18.94 35.45
CA ARG A 907 -30.22 20.16 36.16
C ARG A 907 -29.88 20.13 37.65
N GLN A 908 -29.80 18.97 38.28
CA GLN A 908 -29.43 18.84 39.70
C GLN A 908 -27.93 19.17 39.89
N HIS A 909 -27.05 18.69 39.02
CA HIS A 909 -25.62 19.02 39.04
C HIS A 909 -25.38 20.50 38.73
N GLU A 910 -25.97 21.07 37.68
CA GLU A 910 -25.85 22.49 37.36
C GLU A 910 -26.32 23.42 38.49
N ARG A 911 -27.34 23.01 39.28
CA ARG A 911 -27.78 23.76 40.46
C ARG A 911 -26.75 23.69 41.61
N GLN A 912 -26.15 22.53 41.82
CA GLN A 912 -25.11 22.37 42.87
C GLN A 912 -23.87 23.20 42.57
N GLU A 913 -23.46 23.27 41.28
CA GLU A 913 -22.35 24.11 40.85
C GLU A 913 -22.65 25.62 41.02
N ARG A 914 -23.87 26.07 40.70
CA ARG A 914 -24.28 27.48 40.88
C ARG A 914 -24.38 27.88 42.35
N THR A 915 -24.81 27.01 43.26
CA THR A 915 -24.85 27.27 44.69
C THR A 915 -23.45 27.36 45.30
N ALA A 916 -22.53 26.47 44.85
CA ALA A 916 -21.13 26.53 45.30
C ALA A 916 -20.39 27.78 44.79
N ALA A 917 -20.74 28.32 43.62
CA ALA A 917 -20.18 29.57 43.10
C ALA A 917 -20.80 30.82 43.72
N ALA A 918 -22.04 30.77 44.21
CA ALA A 918 -22.73 31.89 44.86
C ALA A 918 -22.30 32.10 46.32
N ASP A 919 -21.81 31.10 47.02
CA ASP A 919 -21.31 31.18 48.41
C ASP A 919 -19.89 31.76 48.51
N ALA A 920 -19.21 32.00 47.40
CA ALA A 920 -17.93 32.72 47.36
C ALA A 920 -18.15 34.24 47.24
N GLN A 921 -18.39 34.97 48.37
CA GLN A 921 -18.46 36.43 48.40
C GLN A 921 -17.09 37.10 48.16
N PRO A 922 -17.05 38.23 47.44
CA PRO A 922 -15.80 38.97 47.17
C PRO A 922 -15.43 39.85 48.33
N GLY A 923 -14.34 39.61 49.02
CA GLY A 923 -13.74 40.45 50.01
C GLY A 923 -12.27 40.13 50.25
N LEU A 924 -11.42 41.08 49.81
CA LEU A 924 -10.01 41.27 50.14
C LEU A 924 -8.99 40.58 49.18
N ALA A 925 -8.19 41.43 48.57
CA ALA A 925 -7.03 41.09 47.75
C ALA A 925 -6.00 40.25 48.51
N ALA A 926 -5.73 39.10 48.01
CA ALA A 926 -4.55 38.28 48.32
C ALA A 926 -4.30 37.27 47.16
N ASP A 927 -3.08 37.09 46.80
CA ASP A 927 -2.39 36.13 45.95
C ASP A 927 -3.20 35.18 45.03
N PRO A 928 -2.67 34.70 43.90
CA PRO A 928 -3.41 33.94 42.93
C PRO A 928 -3.94 32.64 43.53
N VAL A 929 -5.22 32.67 43.88
CA VAL A 929 -5.94 31.54 44.46
C VAL A 929 -6.15 30.52 43.33
N GLN A 930 -5.48 29.38 43.42
CA GLN A 930 -5.82 28.17 42.74
C GLN A 930 -7.30 27.84 43.01
N LEU A 931 -8.16 27.94 42.01
CA LEU A 931 -9.58 27.61 42.12
C LEU A 931 -9.74 26.14 42.39
N THR A 932 -9.85 25.74 43.60
CA THR A 932 -10.27 24.40 44.04
C THR A 932 -11.79 24.32 43.88
N ILE A 933 -12.25 23.72 42.76
CA ILE A 933 -13.68 23.64 42.41
C ILE A 933 -14.45 22.64 43.32
N PHE A 934 -13.80 21.76 44.02
CA PHE A 934 -14.39 20.89 45.09
C PHE A 934 -13.34 20.49 46.11
N THR A 935 -13.46 20.96 47.34
CA THR A 935 -12.81 20.26 48.44
C THR A 935 -13.72 19.12 48.88
N PRO A 936 -13.35 17.83 48.71
CA PRO A 936 -14.11 16.73 49.28
C PRO A 936 -14.28 16.95 50.80
N LEU A 937 -15.41 16.57 51.37
CA LEU A 937 -15.63 16.64 52.82
C LEU A 937 -14.46 16.03 53.60
N SER A 938 -13.88 14.94 53.09
CA SER A 938 -12.66 14.33 53.58
C SER A 938 -11.45 15.29 53.64
N GLN A 939 -11.26 16.18 52.62
CA GLN A 939 -10.14 17.11 52.61
C GLN A 939 -10.33 18.21 53.63
N ARG A 940 -11.55 18.76 53.79
CA ARG A 940 -11.85 19.76 54.84
C ARG A 940 -11.59 19.25 56.24
N ILE A 941 -11.89 17.95 56.46
CA ILE A 941 -11.62 17.30 57.75
C ILE A 941 -10.12 17.11 57.96
N VAL A 942 -9.39 16.74 56.92
CA VAL A 942 -7.92 16.60 56.95
C VAL A 942 -7.29 17.99 57.20
N ASP A 943 -7.70 19.04 56.48
CA ASP A 943 -7.18 20.38 56.63
C ASP A 943 -7.47 20.93 58.05
N ARG A 944 -8.63 20.61 58.62
CA ARG A 944 -9.00 20.99 59.98
C ARG A 944 -8.18 20.24 61.05
N ILE A 945 -7.86 18.99 60.80
CA ILE A 945 -6.97 18.17 61.67
C ILE A 945 -5.53 18.72 61.57
N GLU A 946 -5.02 19.04 60.37
CA GLU A 946 -3.68 19.59 60.16
C GLU A 946 -3.51 20.99 60.77
N ALA A 947 -4.55 21.81 60.69
CA ALA A 947 -4.54 23.16 61.26
C ALA A 947 -4.65 23.17 62.78
N THR A 948 -4.92 22.05 63.42
CA THR A 948 -5.14 21.94 64.87
C THR A 948 -3.83 21.60 65.60
N ASP A 949 -3.36 22.53 66.46
CA ASP A 949 -2.21 22.24 67.32
C ASP A 949 -2.65 21.34 68.48
N VAL A 950 -2.37 20.05 68.36
CA VAL A 950 -2.75 18.99 69.30
C VAL A 950 -2.12 19.22 70.68
N ASN A 951 -0.95 19.89 70.79
CA ASN A 951 -0.27 20.16 72.05
C ASN A 951 -0.88 21.36 72.81
N ALA A 952 -1.67 22.14 72.18
CA ALA A 952 -2.40 23.28 72.75
C ALA A 952 -3.78 22.89 73.31
N LEU A 953 -4.29 21.66 73.01
CA LEU A 953 -5.61 21.18 73.42
C LEU A 953 -5.57 20.47 74.75
N THR A 954 -6.53 20.74 75.62
CA THR A 954 -6.83 19.89 76.80
C THR A 954 -7.52 18.61 76.35
N PRO A 955 -7.43 17.51 77.13
CA PRO A 955 -8.07 16.21 76.76
C PRO A 955 -9.56 16.33 76.42
N LEU A 956 -10.29 17.21 77.13
CA LEU A 956 -11.71 17.46 76.90
C LEU A 956 -11.96 18.18 75.58
N GLN A 957 -11.12 19.17 75.24
CA GLN A 957 -11.22 19.87 73.94
C GLN A 957 -10.88 18.95 72.76
N ALA A 958 -9.90 18.05 72.91
CA ALA A 958 -9.57 17.06 71.92
C ALA A 958 -10.73 16.08 71.66
N LEU A 959 -11.43 15.67 72.70
CA LEU A 959 -12.58 14.77 72.61
C LEU A 959 -13.78 15.44 71.95
N ASN A 960 -14.05 16.72 72.25
CA ASN A 960 -15.10 17.48 71.61
C ASN A 960 -14.80 17.74 70.12
N LEU A 961 -13.56 18.03 69.75
CA LEU A 961 -13.15 18.21 68.37
C LEU A 961 -13.31 16.91 67.59
N LEU A 962 -12.96 15.75 68.18
CA LEU A 962 -13.20 14.46 67.55
C LEU A 962 -14.68 14.17 67.37
N GLU A 963 -15.54 14.53 68.33
CA GLU A 963 -16.99 14.39 68.23
C GLU A 963 -17.59 15.28 67.16
N GLU A 964 -17.13 16.53 67.02
CA GLU A 964 -17.51 17.43 65.96
C GLU A 964 -17.12 16.87 64.56
N LEU A 965 -15.89 16.43 64.40
CA LEU A 965 -15.42 15.82 63.16
C LEU A 965 -16.18 14.56 62.78
N GLN A 966 -16.57 13.77 63.81
CA GLN A 966 -17.38 12.57 63.61
C GLN A 966 -18.84 12.89 63.25
N GLN A 967 -19.40 13.97 63.79
CA GLN A 967 -20.74 14.45 63.42
C GLN A 967 -20.75 15.02 62.00
N GLU A 968 -19.75 15.80 61.63
CA GLU A 968 -19.61 16.33 60.26
C GLU A 968 -19.51 15.17 59.24
N LEU A 969 -18.84 14.03 59.56
CA LEU A 969 -18.80 12.84 58.74
C LEU A 969 -20.16 12.12 58.65
N LYS A 970 -20.98 12.13 59.72
CA LYS A 970 -22.27 11.43 59.78
C LYS A 970 -23.44 12.21 59.19
N GLU A 971 -23.43 13.53 59.23
CA GLU A 971 -24.54 14.38 58.74
C GLU A 971 -24.56 14.56 57.21
N LYS A 972 -23.47 14.21 56.52
CA LYS A 972 -23.32 14.42 55.06
C LYS A 972 -22.79 13.18 54.29
N GLY A 973 -22.75 11.98 54.90
CA GLY A 973 -22.43 10.70 54.31
C GLY A 973 -23.60 10.02 53.62
#